data_fb1e80f063508194788f5d58e8155952
#
_entry.id   fb1e80f063508194788f5d58e8155952
#
_cell.length_a   1.000
_cell.length_b   1.000
_cell.length_c   1.000
_cell.angle_alpha   90.00
_cell.angle_beta   90.00
_cell.angle_gamma   90.00
#
_symmetry.space_group_name_H-M   'P 1'
#
loop_
_entity.id
_entity.type
_entity.pdbx_description
1 polymer ?
#
loop_
_entity_poly.entity_id
_entity_poly.type
_entity_poly.pdbx_seq_one_letter_code
_entity_poly.pdbx_strand_id
1 'polypeptide(L)'
;MMRFHEDLDHLHVNMRSKRSYYVPASTKELASGKRYDSDRVIFLNGEWKFLYAENDTLLPENYESADFDTEKLDTIPVPSVWQMHGYGSHNYTNHRFPIPYDPPYVPFDNACGLYIKDFEISAEQLSFEQHLVFEGVDSCMYVFVNGEFTGYSQCSHNMSEFDITPYTHEGVNRLSVLVYRWCDGTYLEDQDKLRMSGIFRDVYVLLRPENRIEDFFIHQEFSADFKKADIKIDLTLAGRIKVTASLYDGEELVASDRGKDIRFKLKEPHLWNAEDPYLYTLVLETDDEIIVKKVGLRKIEVKKRIILVNGQAIKIRGTNRHDSSAINGPAVTYEEMVQDITMIKANNMNGIRTSHYPNSPLFVELCDEIGMYVIDESDVEIHGPVDLYGGYDERLFSAIADDPAWAAAILDRIESNVERDKNATSVLIWSLGNEAGYGVCFENAAKWVKKRDKSRLVHYEGSLHAKQYDPSLLTPSPLCNYDYTERKKNKYNFDSLDMYSRMYPTVDEMVKYAKEGDKPMILCEYCHAMGNGPGDLEEYWQAIYAHNELVGGFIWEWCDHSTYEGDAPDGRKKFYYGGDWGDVFNDNNFCMDGLTYPDRKPHTGLLEAKNVYRPVRLISVAGNEYTFCNMMDFTDLEGNIELEYTVYNDRDVVNTVRVPMKAAPHKKFSILLDAFPNGDRVNVVFRYYNVSPDRADYMPELLGFDQYVISSGRNNAKMLSNAEPSITENAEYIFVEGEGYKYTYSKKLCAFENLTKNGKSYLKEPMRINIWRAPTDNDNFAKQNWYKMHYDNLTFRTKEISTKIEDSCAYIHTDISVSAISMAPILRVYVDYTINSDGDMDIKFKADMDVRMPLLPRLGMKMVLDHGYENVSYYGYGPNESYVDKRRSSYLGWFDDSVTNMHEDYVRPQENGSHYGSEEVLLKATDSDIHVSGPRFSFNVSHYSAEELTKAAHNYELTDSGNTILCIDAAMGGIGSNSCGPELKEAYRIKPDAKGHIPHELDVRVKFN
;
A
#
# COMPACT_ATOMS: atom_id res chain seq x y z
N MET A 1 -24.59 35.14 7.90
CA MET A 1 -23.20 34.73 8.30
C MET A 1 -22.23 35.14 7.19
N MET A 2 -21.04 35.65 7.47
CA MET A 2 -20.02 35.82 6.44
C MET A 2 -19.60 34.46 5.91
N ARG A 3 -19.47 34.31 4.57
CA ARG A 3 -19.15 33.03 3.94
C ARG A 3 -17.63 32.89 3.75
N PHE A 4 -16.90 32.72 4.86
CA PHE A 4 -15.44 32.53 4.82
C PHE A 4 -15.01 31.30 4.04
N HIS A 5 -15.87 30.29 3.94
CA HIS A 5 -15.62 29.03 3.25
C HIS A 5 -15.69 29.13 1.71
N GLU A 6 -15.80 30.33 1.16
CA GLU A 6 -15.75 30.64 -0.28
C GLU A 6 -14.89 31.91 -0.52
N ASP A 7 -13.90 32.16 0.35
CA ASP A 7 -13.13 33.41 0.34
C ASP A 7 -11.64 33.17 0.63
N LEU A 8 -10.83 33.11 -0.43
CA LEU A 8 -9.39 32.85 -0.35
C LEU A 8 -8.59 33.88 0.45
N ASP A 9 -9.18 35.07 0.74
CA ASP A 9 -8.55 36.08 1.59
C ASP A 9 -8.73 35.76 3.09
N HIS A 10 -9.61 34.81 3.44
CA HIS A 10 -9.94 34.43 4.80
C HIS A 10 -9.79 32.92 5.08
N LEU A 11 -8.57 32.40 4.97
CA LEU A 11 -8.27 30.99 5.28
C LEU A 11 -8.56 30.66 6.75
N HIS A 12 -8.27 31.60 7.63
CA HIS A 12 -8.51 31.53 9.08
C HIS A 12 -8.97 32.88 9.62
N VAL A 13 -9.79 32.84 10.67
CA VAL A 13 -10.19 34.04 11.43
C VAL A 13 -9.94 33.76 12.91
N ASN A 14 -9.20 34.65 13.58
CA ASN A 14 -8.83 34.55 15.00
C ASN A 14 -8.06 33.28 15.38
N MET A 15 -7.52 32.51 14.43
CA MET A 15 -6.63 31.38 14.70
C MET A 15 -5.30 31.88 15.26
N ARG A 16 -4.75 31.20 16.26
CA ARG A 16 -3.43 31.50 16.83
C ARG A 16 -2.31 31.16 15.85
N SER A 17 -1.12 31.72 16.10
CA SER A 17 0.07 31.41 15.32
C SER A 17 0.44 29.92 15.42
N LYS A 18 0.89 29.35 14.29
CA LYS A 18 1.38 27.97 14.20
C LYS A 18 2.57 27.74 15.12
N ARG A 19 2.64 26.60 15.77
CA ARG A 19 3.70 26.21 16.70
C ARG A 19 4.01 24.72 16.61
N SER A 20 5.14 24.31 17.19
CA SER A 20 5.46 22.89 17.34
C SER A 20 4.47 22.17 18.24
N TYR A 21 4.23 20.91 17.94
CA TYR A 21 3.37 20.06 18.78
C TYR A 21 4.06 19.72 20.10
N TYR A 22 3.38 19.99 21.18
CA TYR A 22 3.69 19.55 22.54
C TYR A 22 2.48 19.72 23.45
N VAL A 23 2.42 18.96 24.53
CA VAL A 23 1.44 19.08 25.62
C VAL A 23 2.20 19.40 26.91
N PRO A 24 1.98 20.56 27.55
CA PRO A 24 2.61 20.92 28.82
C PRO A 24 1.92 20.25 30.00
N ALA A 25 2.58 20.22 31.17
CA ALA A 25 2.00 19.81 32.43
C ALA A 25 2.61 20.65 33.58
N SER A 26 2.04 20.51 34.80
CA SER A 26 2.58 21.20 35.99
C SER A 26 3.78 20.47 36.62
N THR A 27 3.95 19.17 36.37
CA THR A 27 5.04 18.35 36.90
C THR A 27 5.72 17.55 35.80
N LYS A 28 6.98 17.14 36.04
CA LYS A 28 7.73 16.30 35.12
C LYS A 28 7.08 14.92 34.92
N GLU A 29 6.51 14.36 35.97
CA GLU A 29 5.84 13.06 35.95
C GLU A 29 4.64 13.10 35.01
N LEU A 30 3.77 14.12 35.14
CA LEU A 30 2.63 14.30 34.24
C LEU A 30 3.06 14.60 32.81
N ALA A 31 4.06 15.47 32.62
CA ALA A 31 4.59 15.80 31.31
C ALA A 31 5.30 14.63 30.58
N SER A 32 5.78 13.63 31.33
CA SER A 32 6.41 12.41 30.80
C SER A 32 5.39 11.27 30.60
N GLY A 33 4.16 11.43 31.07
CA GLY A 33 3.08 10.47 30.93
C GLY A 33 2.35 10.57 29.58
N LYS A 34 1.21 9.91 29.48
CA LYS A 34 0.34 10.08 28.32
C LYS A 34 -0.24 11.49 28.31
N ARG A 35 -0.43 12.08 27.14
CA ARG A 35 -1.00 13.44 27.00
C ARG A 35 -2.37 13.58 27.68
N TYR A 36 -3.12 12.49 27.77
CA TYR A 36 -4.42 12.44 28.44
C TYR A 36 -4.37 12.58 29.97
N ASP A 37 -3.17 12.40 30.56
CA ASP A 37 -2.94 12.52 32.01
C ASP A 37 -2.47 13.93 32.43
N SER A 38 -2.25 14.84 31.46
CA SER A 38 -1.81 16.20 31.75
C SER A 38 -2.89 17.02 32.48
N ASP A 39 -2.50 17.67 33.57
CA ASP A 39 -3.35 18.61 34.33
C ASP A 39 -3.51 19.99 33.62
N ARG A 40 -2.85 20.18 32.49
CA ARG A 40 -2.96 21.38 31.63
C ARG A 40 -3.85 21.16 30.43
N VAL A 41 -4.58 20.06 30.36
CA VAL A 41 -5.49 19.75 29.25
C VAL A 41 -6.86 19.34 29.75
N ILE A 42 -7.90 19.91 29.15
CA ILE A 42 -9.28 19.46 29.30
C ILE A 42 -9.69 18.83 27.98
N PHE A 43 -9.75 17.50 27.91
CA PHE A 43 -10.22 16.81 26.71
C PHE A 43 -11.74 16.96 26.56
N LEU A 44 -12.16 17.31 25.34
CA LEU A 44 -13.57 17.46 24.98
C LEU A 44 -14.09 16.26 24.16
N ASN A 45 -13.27 15.25 23.95
CA ASN A 45 -13.65 14.02 23.27
C ASN A 45 -14.87 13.35 23.93
N GLY A 46 -15.49 12.41 23.22
CA GLY A 46 -16.65 11.64 23.67
C GLY A 46 -17.94 12.15 23.04
N GLU A 47 -19.08 12.00 23.73
CA GLU A 47 -20.40 12.31 23.16
C GLU A 47 -20.63 13.81 23.04
N TRP A 48 -21.02 14.27 21.84
CA TRP A 48 -21.45 15.62 21.54
C TRP A 48 -22.91 15.64 21.06
N LYS A 49 -23.63 16.67 21.33
CA LYS A 49 -24.95 16.91 20.69
C LYS A 49 -24.71 17.26 19.23
N PHE A 50 -25.56 16.72 18.35
CA PHE A 50 -25.35 16.80 16.92
C PHE A 50 -26.62 17.04 16.12
N LEU A 51 -26.52 17.87 15.08
CA LEU A 51 -27.56 18.09 14.09
C LEU A 51 -26.94 18.08 12.69
N TYR A 52 -27.37 17.15 11.88
CA TYR A 52 -27.02 17.15 10.46
C TYR A 52 -28.06 17.95 9.68
N ALA A 53 -27.59 18.80 8.75
CA ALA A 53 -28.45 19.54 7.82
C ALA A 53 -27.89 19.42 6.38
N GLU A 54 -28.77 19.24 5.41
CA GLU A 54 -28.41 19.15 3.99
C GLU A 54 -27.85 20.48 3.44
N ASN A 55 -28.15 21.60 4.09
CA ASN A 55 -27.52 22.89 3.87
C ASN A 55 -27.76 23.81 5.07
N ASP A 56 -27.04 24.92 5.17
CA ASP A 56 -27.07 25.86 6.28
C ASP A 56 -28.41 26.59 6.45
N THR A 57 -29.26 26.66 5.43
CA THR A 57 -30.59 27.29 5.53
C THR A 57 -31.60 26.48 6.34
N LEU A 58 -31.28 25.21 6.61
CA LEU A 58 -32.10 24.30 7.42
C LEU A 58 -31.68 24.30 8.90
N LEU A 59 -30.64 25.03 9.27
CA LEU A 59 -30.24 25.17 10.68
C LEU A 59 -31.28 25.98 11.48
N PRO A 60 -31.51 25.61 12.76
CA PRO A 60 -32.36 26.40 13.65
C PRO A 60 -31.83 27.82 13.81
N GLU A 61 -32.72 28.77 14.04
CA GLU A 61 -32.33 30.13 14.45
C GLU A 61 -31.60 30.10 15.80
N ASN A 62 -30.56 30.91 15.97
CA ASN A 62 -29.79 31.07 17.20
C ASN A 62 -29.11 29.78 17.72
N TYR A 63 -28.75 28.84 16.82
CA TYR A 63 -28.06 27.60 17.17
C TYR A 63 -26.69 27.84 17.88
N GLU A 64 -26.11 29.03 17.70
CA GLU A 64 -24.86 29.46 18.33
C GLU A 64 -25.05 29.86 19.79
N SER A 65 -26.29 30.20 20.21
CA SER A 65 -26.58 30.73 21.54
C SER A 65 -26.29 29.71 22.66
N ALA A 66 -25.79 30.21 23.78
CA ALA A 66 -25.62 29.42 25.00
C ALA A 66 -26.93 28.83 25.53
N ASP A 67 -28.08 29.49 25.28
CA ASP A 67 -29.40 29.05 25.70
C ASP A 67 -30.13 28.17 24.67
N PHE A 68 -29.49 27.82 23.55
CA PHE A 68 -30.09 26.97 22.54
C PHE A 68 -30.48 25.60 23.12
N ASP A 69 -31.72 25.18 22.90
CA ASP A 69 -32.25 23.89 23.39
C ASP A 69 -31.69 22.70 22.61
N THR A 70 -30.89 21.91 23.29
CA THR A 70 -30.21 20.74 22.71
C THR A 70 -30.90 19.39 23.04
N GLU A 71 -32.04 19.39 23.77
CA GLU A 71 -32.68 18.14 24.21
C GLU A 71 -33.11 17.23 23.05
N LYS A 72 -33.45 17.84 21.91
CA LYS A 72 -33.95 17.13 20.72
C LYS A 72 -32.88 16.79 19.72
N LEU A 73 -31.64 17.19 19.97
CA LEU A 73 -30.52 16.87 19.09
C LEU A 73 -30.08 15.44 19.29
N ASP A 74 -29.60 14.83 18.19
CA ASP A 74 -28.93 13.56 18.25
C ASP A 74 -27.62 13.65 19.04
N THR A 75 -26.90 12.54 19.14
CA THR A 75 -25.59 12.46 19.78
C THR A 75 -24.62 11.75 18.86
N ILE A 76 -23.42 12.30 18.73
CA ILE A 76 -22.34 11.72 17.92
C ILE A 76 -21.05 11.69 18.75
N PRO A 77 -20.22 10.62 18.66
CA PRO A 77 -18.92 10.64 19.28
C PRO A 77 -17.95 11.58 18.54
N VAL A 78 -17.04 12.20 19.25
CA VAL A 78 -15.91 12.97 18.74
C VAL A 78 -14.64 12.40 19.38
N PRO A 79 -13.61 11.99 18.64
CA PRO A 79 -13.48 12.07 17.17
C PRO A 79 -14.39 11.10 16.39
N SER A 80 -14.98 11.57 15.30
CA SER A 80 -15.63 10.74 14.27
C SER A 80 -16.00 11.56 13.03
N VAL A 81 -16.49 10.88 12.00
CA VAL A 81 -17.11 11.48 10.82
C VAL A 81 -18.57 11.08 10.74
N TRP A 82 -19.44 12.00 10.33
CA TRP A 82 -20.89 11.75 10.41
C TRP A 82 -21.40 10.66 9.47
N GLN A 83 -20.70 10.37 8.34
CA GLN A 83 -21.10 9.31 7.41
C GLN A 83 -21.03 7.94 8.08
N MET A 84 -20.04 7.70 8.96
CA MET A 84 -19.93 6.44 9.71
C MET A 84 -21.04 6.26 10.77
N HIS A 85 -21.84 7.32 11.00
CA HIS A 85 -23.00 7.31 11.91
C HIS A 85 -24.35 7.42 11.18
N GLY A 86 -24.34 7.23 9.84
CA GLY A 86 -25.55 7.18 9.03
C GLY A 86 -26.11 8.55 8.59
N TYR A 87 -25.32 9.62 8.69
CA TYR A 87 -25.71 10.94 8.19
C TYR A 87 -25.05 11.23 6.83
N GLY A 88 -25.84 11.70 5.88
CA GLY A 88 -25.38 11.92 4.52
C GLY A 88 -25.03 10.61 3.80
N SER A 89 -24.14 10.68 2.85
CA SER A 89 -23.67 9.51 2.09
C SER A 89 -22.16 9.51 1.93
N HIS A 90 -21.59 8.30 1.89
CA HIS A 90 -20.22 8.12 1.43
C HIS A 90 -20.10 8.43 -0.06
N ASN A 91 -18.90 8.77 -0.48
CA ASN A 91 -18.51 8.93 -1.87
C ASN A 91 -17.03 8.62 -2.03
N TYR A 92 -16.67 7.99 -3.14
CA TYR A 92 -15.29 7.71 -3.49
C TYR A 92 -14.97 8.19 -4.90
N THR A 93 -14.02 9.09 -5.01
CA THR A 93 -13.38 9.45 -6.29
C THR A 93 -11.88 9.47 -6.11
N ASN A 94 -11.14 9.02 -7.13
CA ASN A 94 -9.69 9.10 -7.16
C ASN A 94 -9.25 10.54 -7.52
N HIS A 95 -9.27 10.90 -8.79
CA HIS A 95 -8.69 12.15 -9.29
C HIS A 95 -9.72 13.19 -9.74
N ARG A 96 -10.98 13.05 -9.37
CA ARG A 96 -12.07 13.95 -9.78
C ARG A 96 -12.65 14.66 -8.58
N PHE A 97 -12.76 15.99 -8.68
CA PHE A 97 -13.44 16.71 -7.63
C PHE A 97 -14.86 16.17 -7.41
N PRO A 98 -15.27 16.02 -6.15
CA PRO A 98 -16.64 15.60 -5.81
C PRO A 98 -17.66 16.72 -6.02
N ILE A 99 -17.23 17.91 -6.43
CA ILE A 99 -18.02 19.12 -6.64
C ILE A 99 -17.71 19.72 -8.03
N PRO A 100 -18.61 20.53 -8.61
CA PRO A 100 -18.30 21.28 -9.81
C PRO A 100 -17.07 22.17 -9.65
N TYR A 101 -16.25 22.27 -10.68
CA TYR A 101 -15.07 23.14 -10.67
C TYR A 101 -15.47 24.59 -10.96
N ASP A 102 -15.68 25.38 -9.92
CA ASP A 102 -15.98 26.83 -9.97
C ASP A 102 -15.31 27.56 -8.77
N PRO A 103 -14.01 27.39 -8.56
CA PRO A 103 -13.33 27.94 -7.38
C PRO A 103 -13.41 29.50 -7.35
N PRO A 104 -13.55 30.11 -6.16
CA PRO A 104 -13.51 29.46 -4.83
C PRO A 104 -14.89 28.96 -4.34
N TYR A 105 -15.91 28.97 -5.18
CA TYR A 105 -17.28 28.65 -4.80
C TYR A 105 -17.52 27.15 -4.66
N VAL A 106 -18.38 26.79 -3.72
CA VAL A 106 -18.86 25.41 -3.52
C VAL A 106 -20.37 25.34 -3.78
N PRO A 107 -20.95 24.13 -4.00
CA PRO A 107 -22.39 24.00 -4.19
C PRO A 107 -23.19 24.67 -3.05
N PHE A 108 -24.35 25.27 -3.39
CA PHE A 108 -25.23 25.85 -2.39
C PHE A 108 -25.84 24.76 -1.47
N ASP A 109 -26.14 23.59 -2.04
CA ASP A 109 -26.49 22.37 -1.28
C ASP A 109 -25.22 21.76 -0.67
N ASN A 110 -24.72 22.43 0.36
CA ASN A 110 -23.51 22.08 1.09
C ASN A 110 -23.90 21.60 2.48
N ALA A 111 -23.88 20.30 2.67
CA ALA A 111 -24.26 19.70 3.95
C ALA A 111 -23.37 20.21 5.09
N CYS A 112 -23.96 20.32 6.27
CA CYS A 112 -23.23 20.76 7.45
C CYS A 112 -23.66 20.00 8.71
N GLY A 113 -22.72 19.86 9.64
CA GLY A 113 -22.92 19.29 10.95
C GLY A 113 -22.77 20.35 12.03
N LEU A 114 -23.79 20.53 12.84
CA LEU A 114 -23.72 21.36 14.06
C LEU A 114 -23.37 20.45 15.24
N TYR A 115 -22.23 20.69 15.86
CA TYR A 115 -21.73 20.00 17.04
C TYR A 115 -21.86 20.92 18.26
N ILE A 116 -22.39 20.42 19.38
CA ILE A 116 -22.50 21.20 20.62
C ILE A 116 -21.97 20.39 21.80
N LYS A 117 -21.08 21.00 22.57
CA LYS A 117 -20.48 20.43 23.79
C LYS A 117 -20.50 21.42 24.93
N ASP A 118 -21.09 21.02 26.03
CA ASP A 118 -20.95 21.74 27.29
C ASP A 118 -19.70 21.22 28.04
N PHE A 119 -18.90 22.14 28.57
CA PHE A 119 -17.67 21.84 29.32
C PHE A 119 -17.54 22.80 30.52
N GLU A 120 -16.84 22.34 31.55
CA GLU A 120 -16.68 23.11 32.77
C GLU A 120 -15.29 23.74 32.87
N ILE A 121 -15.23 24.98 33.30
CA ILE A 121 -14.01 25.69 33.71
C ILE A 121 -14.13 26.04 35.17
N SER A 122 -13.17 25.59 36.00
CA SER A 122 -13.10 25.93 37.41
C SER A 122 -12.51 27.33 37.64
N ALA A 123 -12.75 27.88 38.85
CA ALA A 123 -12.16 29.15 39.26
C ALA A 123 -10.60 29.16 39.17
N GLU A 124 -9.96 28.01 39.45
CA GLU A 124 -8.52 27.87 39.32
C GLU A 124 -8.11 27.90 37.85
N GLN A 125 -8.81 27.20 36.96
CA GLN A 125 -8.54 27.13 35.54
C GLN A 125 -8.74 28.47 34.82
N LEU A 126 -9.62 29.37 35.32
CA LEU A 126 -9.76 30.74 34.83
C LEU A 126 -8.49 31.61 35.01
N SER A 127 -7.55 31.21 35.87
CA SER A 127 -6.27 31.92 36.01
C SER A 127 -5.30 31.67 34.87
N PHE A 128 -5.61 30.73 33.99
CA PHE A 128 -4.86 30.39 32.78
C PHE A 128 -5.54 31.00 31.55
N GLU A 129 -4.76 31.27 30.50
CA GLU A 129 -5.34 31.40 29.16
C GLU A 129 -5.87 30.05 28.70
N GLN A 130 -7.04 30.02 28.05
CA GLN A 130 -7.67 28.81 27.53
C GLN A 130 -7.53 28.78 26.02
N HIS A 131 -6.78 27.81 25.50
CA HIS A 131 -6.58 27.63 24.07
C HIS A 131 -7.35 26.39 23.60
N LEU A 132 -8.40 26.58 22.83
CA LEU A 132 -9.18 25.50 22.22
C LEU A 132 -8.43 24.97 20.98
N VAL A 133 -8.16 23.68 20.97
CA VAL A 133 -7.40 23.00 19.90
C VAL A 133 -8.28 21.95 19.22
N PHE A 134 -8.31 21.98 17.91
CA PHE A 134 -8.81 20.92 17.05
C PHE A 134 -7.63 20.33 16.27
N GLU A 135 -7.39 19.03 16.36
CA GLU A 135 -6.28 18.38 15.64
C GLU A 135 -6.62 18.00 14.20
N GLY A 136 -7.92 17.96 13.84
CA GLY A 136 -8.38 17.72 12.47
C GLY A 136 -9.90 17.84 12.35
N VAL A 137 -10.35 18.63 11.36
CA VAL A 137 -11.77 18.84 11.04
C VAL A 137 -11.95 18.95 9.51
N ASP A 138 -12.72 18.07 8.93
CA ASP A 138 -12.98 18.04 7.49
C ASP A 138 -14.37 18.62 7.19
N SER A 139 -14.50 19.70 6.37
CA SER A 139 -13.45 20.40 5.61
C SER A 139 -13.11 21.77 6.21
N CYS A 140 -14.06 22.44 6.87
CA CYS A 140 -13.88 23.72 7.56
C CYS A 140 -14.87 23.88 8.70
N MET A 141 -14.57 24.79 9.61
CA MET A 141 -15.39 24.99 10.82
C MET A 141 -15.55 26.47 11.20
N TYR A 142 -16.75 26.79 11.73
CA TYR A 142 -17.07 28.01 12.44
C TYR A 142 -17.22 27.68 13.92
N VAL A 143 -16.51 28.39 14.77
CA VAL A 143 -16.44 28.12 16.21
C VAL A 143 -17.11 29.25 17.00
N PHE A 144 -17.97 28.86 17.94
CA PHE A 144 -18.66 29.79 18.86
C PHE A 144 -18.50 29.29 20.29
N VAL A 145 -18.18 30.21 21.20
CA VAL A 145 -18.13 29.91 22.64
C VAL A 145 -19.13 30.85 23.36
N ASN A 146 -20.08 30.27 24.09
CA ASN A 146 -21.12 30.98 24.80
C ASN A 146 -21.93 31.96 23.92
N GLY A 147 -22.13 31.61 22.64
CA GLY A 147 -22.87 32.42 21.67
C GLY A 147 -22.03 33.43 20.89
N GLU A 148 -20.78 33.64 21.27
CA GLU A 148 -19.91 34.61 20.62
C GLU A 148 -19.08 33.93 19.53
N PHE A 149 -19.02 34.54 18.33
CA PHE A 149 -18.17 34.04 17.25
C PHE A 149 -16.69 34.12 17.65
N THR A 150 -16.09 32.97 17.81
CA THR A 150 -14.69 32.82 18.26
C THR A 150 -13.72 32.76 17.11
N GLY A 151 -14.06 32.01 16.04
CA GLY A 151 -13.17 31.90 14.90
C GLY A 151 -13.66 31.00 13.77
N TYR A 152 -12.85 30.99 12.70
CA TYR A 152 -13.02 30.12 11.52
C TYR A 152 -11.67 29.49 11.14
N SER A 153 -11.71 28.26 10.68
CA SER A 153 -10.55 27.59 10.12
C SER A 153 -10.94 26.58 9.06
N GLN A 154 -10.05 26.34 8.11
CA GLN A 154 -10.10 25.32 7.10
C GLN A 154 -8.77 24.56 7.05
N CYS A 155 -8.61 23.56 6.17
CA CYS A 155 -7.53 22.60 6.09
C CYS A 155 -7.70 21.43 7.06
N SER A 156 -8.21 20.34 6.50
CA SER A 156 -8.80 19.23 7.25
C SER A 156 -7.85 18.53 8.22
N HIS A 157 -6.57 18.33 7.84
CA HIS A 157 -5.63 17.52 8.60
C HIS A 157 -4.62 18.35 9.43
N ASN A 158 -4.78 19.67 9.45
CA ASN A 158 -3.93 20.57 10.23
C ASN A 158 -4.57 20.97 11.56
N MET A 159 -3.72 21.22 12.53
CA MET A 159 -4.13 21.71 13.85
C MET A 159 -4.64 23.16 13.78
N SER A 160 -5.79 23.44 14.39
CA SER A 160 -6.34 24.80 14.59
C SER A 160 -6.45 25.12 16.06
N GLU A 161 -5.89 26.25 16.49
CA GLU A 161 -5.85 26.70 17.88
C GLU A 161 -6.47 28.09 18.01
N PHE A 162 -7.44 28.24 18.94
CA PHE A 162 -8.18 29.48 19.19
C PHE A 162 -8.04 29.91 20.65
N ASP A 163 -7.80 31.19 20.90
CA ASP A 163 -7.87 31.75 22.24
C ASP A 163 -9.33 31.98 22.65
N ILE A 164 -9.84 31.18 23.55
CA ILE A 164 -11.21 31.24 24.05
C ILE A 164 -11.31 31.95 25.41
N THR A 165 -10.18 32.41 25.97
CA THR A 165 -10.12 33.09 27.28
C THR A 165 -11.13 34.23 27.42
N PRO A 166 -11.33 35.11 26.41
CA PRO A 166 -12.30 36.22 26.54
C PRO A 166 -13.74 35.80 26.59
N TYR A 167 -14.05 34.57 26.22
CA TYR A 167 -15.42 34.07 26.04
C TYR A 167 -15.84 33.07 27.11
N THR A 168 -14.93 32.61 27.99
CA THR A 168 -15.19 31.63 29.04
C THR A 168 -15.47 32.28 30.40
N HIS A 169 -16.16 31.50 31.24
CA HIS A 169 -16.47 31.91 32.64
C HIS A 169 -16.41 30.68 33.56
N GLU A 170 -16.43 30.93 34.89
CA GLU A 170 -16.50 29.83 35.88
C GLU A 170 -17.80 29.04 35.72
N GLY A 171 -17.72 27.73 35.75
CA GLY A 171 -18.84 26.81 35.58
C GLY A 171 -18.94 26.29 34.14
N VAL A 172 -20.17 26.03 33.73
CA VAL A 172 -20.47 25.42 32.43
C VAL A 172 -20.39 26.46 31.34
N ASN A 173 -19.59 26.13 30.31
CA ASN A 173 -19.43 26.89 29.07
C ASN A 173 -19.93 26.05 27.90
N ARG A 174 -20.52 26.66 26.90
CA ARG A 174 -21.00 26.00 25.69
C ARG A 174 -20.09 26.27 24.51
N LEU A 175 -19.62 25.18 23.86
CA LEU A 175 -18.94 25.21 22.58
C LEU A 175 -19.91 24.75 21.49
N SER A 176 -20.14 25.59 20.47
CA SER A 176 -20.91 25.25 19.27
C SER A 176 -19.96 25.31 18.06
N VAL A 177 -19.89 24.25 17.26
CA VAL A 177 -19.04 24.16 16.08
C VAL A 177 -19.90 23.77 14.88
N LEU A 178 -19.90 24.63 13.86
CA LEU A 178 -20.54 24.34 12.59
C LEU A 178 -19.50 23.90 11.58
N VAL A 179 -19.58 22.64 11.16
CA VAL A 179 -18.65 22.03 10.17
C VAL A 179 -19.36 21.91 8.84
N TYR A 180 -18.78 22.42 7.77
CA TYR A 180 -19.28 22.25 6.41
C TYR A 180 -18.56 21.08 5.69
N ARG A 181 -19.32 20.39 4.81
CA ARG A 181 -18.78 19.32 3.97
C ARG A 181 -17.78 19.84 2.95
N TRP A 182 -18.04 21.00 2.35
CA TRP A 182 -17.22 21.59 1.32
C TRP A 182 -16.85 23.03 1.63
N CYS A 183 -15.64 23.44 1.26
CA CYS A 183 -15.16 24.80 1.29
C CYS A 183 -14.21 25.04 0.08
N ASP A 184 -13.74 26.26 -0.09
CA ASP A 184 -12.73 26.56 -1.12
C ASP A 184 -11.45 25.74 -0.94
N GLY A 185 -11.11 25.32 0.29
CA GLY A 185 -10.06 24.38 0.60
C GLY A 185 -10.24 22.99 -0.01
N THR A 186 -11.46 22.58 -0.34
CA THR A 186 -11.77 21.30 -0.99
C THR A 186 -11.07 21.15 -2.35
N TYR A 187 -10.80 22.26 -3.04
CA TYR A 187 -10.03 22.24 -4.29
C TYR A 187 -8.53 21.94 -4.09
N LEU A 188 -8.05 21.97 -2.86
CA LEU A 188 -6.69 21.61 -2.46
C LEU A 188 -6.62 20.27 -1.71
N GLU A 189 -7.75 19.58 -1.51
CA GLU A 189 -7.88 18.33 -0.75
C GLU A 189 -8.56 17.26 -1.60
N ASP A 190 -8.01 17.02 -2.79
CA ASP A 190 -8.56 16.08 -3.77
C ASP A 190 -7.90 14.68 -3.66
N GLN A 191 -7.53 14.27 -2.45
CA GLN A 191 -6.85 13.00 -2.20
C GLN A 191 -7.69 11.79 -2.61
N ASP A 192 -7.01 10.74 -3.08
CA ASP A 192 -7.58 9.44 -3.41
C ASP A 192 -8.02 8.70 -2.13
N LYS A 193 -9.18 9.05 -1.62
CA LYS A 193 -9.77 8.48 -0.38
C LYS A 193 -11.29 8.60 -0.37
N LEU A 194 -11.92 7.88 0.55
CA LEU A 194 -13.33 8.06 0.85
C LEU A 194 -13.60 9.47 1.37
N ARG A 195 -14.60 10.17 0.78
CA ARG A 195 -14.98 11.55 1.14
C ARG A 195 -15.89 11.54 2.36
N MET A 196 -15.32 11.88 3.51
CA MET A 196 -16.04 11.90 4.80
C MET A 196 -15.73 13.19 5.53
N SER A 197 -16.67 13.68 6.33
CA SER A 197 -16.56 14.98 6.99
C SER A 197 -16.95 14.90 8.46
N GLY A 198 -16.37 15.76 9.28
CA GLY A 198 -16.60 15.83 10.71
C GLY A 198 -15.37 16.22 11.52
N ILE A 199 -15.48 16.15 12.82
CA ILE A 199 -14.38 16.36 13.77
C ILE A 199 -13.72 15.00 14.01
N PHE A 200 -12.68 14.67 13.24
CA PHE A 200 -12.14 13.31 13.16
C PHE A 200 -10.85 13.07 13.96
N ARG A 201 -10.31 14.11 14.61
CA ARG A 201 -9.20 14.01 15.56
C ARG A 201 -9.55 14.69 16.88
N ASP A 202 -8.69 14.59 17.87
CA ASP A 202 -8.90 15.06 19.23
C ASP A 202 -9.24 16.55 19.31
N VAL A 203 -10.12 16.89 20.27
CA VAL A 203 -10.47 18.26 20.64
C VAL A 203 -10.20 18.45 22.14
N TYR A 204 -9.49 19.52 22.48
CA TYR A 204 -9.17 19.81 23.86
C TYR A 204 -8.91 21.30 24.11
N VAL A 205 -8.99 21.70 25.39
CA VAL A 205 -8.58 23.03 25.84
C VAL A 205 -7.25 22.92 26.57
N LEU A 206 -6.23 23.65 26.08
CA LEU A 206 -4.96 23.82 26.76
C LEU A 206 -5.07 24.98 27.77
N LEU A 207 -4.69 24.72 29.01
CA LEU A 207 -4.58 25.71 30.08
C LEU A 207 -3.15 26.25 30.10
N ARG A 208 -2.98 27.49 29.62
CA ARG A 208 -1.65 28.10 29.43
C ARG A 208 -1.40 29.19 30.44
N PRO A 209 -0.27 29.12 31.19
CA PRO A 209 0.09 30.23 32.06
C PRO A 209 0.44 31.49 31.26
N GLU A 210 0.32 32.68 31.87
CA GLU A 210 0.71 33.95 31.26
C GLU A 210 2.19 33.92 30.81
N ASN A 211 3.04 33.36 31.66
CA ASN A 211 4.47 33.20 31.39
C ASN A 211 4.74 31.77 30.93
N ARG A 212 4.97 31.56 29.61
CA ARG A 212 5.09 30.23 29.01
C ARG A 212 6.07 30.17 27.88
N ILE A 213 6.38 28.93 27.48
CA ILE A 213 7.05 28.62 26.23
C ILE A 213 5.95 28.57 25.16
N GLU A 214 5.92 29.53 24.23
CA GLU A 214 4.95 29.57 23.16
C GLU A 214 5.33 28.60 22.03
N ASP A 215 6.60 28.51 21.68
CA ASP A 215 7.14 27.62 20.66
C ASP A 215 8.61 27.34 20.89
N PHE A 216 9.10 26.25 20.34
CA PHE A 216 10.52 25.94 20.31
C PHE A 216 10.93 25.18 19.06
N PHE A 217 12.21 25.33 18.65
CA PHE A 217 12.81 24.56 17.56
C PHE A 217 14.21 24.06 17.95
N ILE A 218 14.41 22.73 17.80
CA ILE A 218 15.63 22.04 18.14
C ILE A 218 16.52 21.93 16.92
N HIS A 219 17.70 22.57 16.98
CA HIS A 219 18.72 22.49 15.93
C HIS A 219 19.85 21.59 16.39
N GLN A 220 20.41 20.82 15.48
CA GLN A 220 21.45 19.85 15.73
C GLN A 220 22.59 20.00 14.73
N GLU A 221 23.80 20.15 15.22
CA GLU A 221 25.03 20.18 14.42
C GLU A 221 26.00 19.11 14.91
N PHE A 222 26.70 18.47 14.00
CA PHE A 222 27.61 17.36 14.33
C PHE A 222 29.01 17.59 13.78
N SER A 223 30.03 17.09 14.53
CA SER A 223 31.37 16.98 13.98
C SER A 223 31.39 15.98 12.80
N ALA A 224 32.41 16.11 11.93
CA ALA A 224 32.51 15.29 10.73
C ALA A 224 32.58 13.77 11.00
N ASP A 225 33.04 13.38 12.20
CA ASP A 225 33.11 11.99 12.67
C ASP A 225 31.96 11.59 13.58
N PHE A 226 30.94 12.44 13.74
CA PHE A 226 29.76 12.29 14.61
C PHE A 226 30.06 12.05 16.09
N LYS A 227 31.29 12.29 16.54
CA LYS A 227 31.71 12.13 17.95
C LYS A 227 31.32 13.32 18.84
N LYS A 228 30.80 14.39 18.27
CA LYS A 228 30.32 15.58 19.00
C LYS A 228 29.04 16.07 18.38
N ALA A 229 28.09 16.42 19.25
CA ALA A 229 26.86 17.12 18.86
C ALA A 229 26.78 18.49 19.58
N ASP A 230 26.41 19.51 18.87
CA ASP A 230 26.01 20.85 19.38
C ASP A 230 24.50 20.99 19.12
N ILE A 231 23.74 21.11 20.21
CA ILE A 231 22.28 21.19 20.15
C ILE A 231 21.90 22.58 20.60
N LYS A 232 21.20 23.34 19.74
CA LYS A 232 20.64 24.64 20.04
C LYS A 232 19.13 24.57 20.06
N ILE A 233 18.50 25.20 21.06
CA ILE A 233 17.04 25.31 21.14
C ILE A 233 16.66 26.77 20.98
N ASP A 234 15.98 27.10 19.90
CA ASP A 234 15.36 28.41 19.71
C ASP A 234 14.02 28.43 20.45
N LEU A 235 13.80 29.41 21.31
CA LEU A 235 12.61 29.55 22.14
C LEU A 235 11.83 30.82 21.75
N THR A 236 10.51 30.66 21.53
CA THR A 236 9.55 31.77 21.53
C THR A 236 8.84 31.76 22.87
N LEU A 237 8.89 32.88 23.58
CA LEU A 237 8.39 32.99 24.96
C LEU A 237 7.30 34.04 25.06
N ALA A 238 6.23 33.72 25.74
CA ALA A 238 5.28 34.69 26.28
C ALA A 238 5.79 35.15 27.67
N GLY A 239 5.74 36.43 27.92
CA GLY A 239 6.24 37.00 29.19
C GLY A 239 7.78 37.13 29.28
N ARG A 240 8.24 37.47 30.48
CA ARG A 240 9.69 37.69 30.76
C ARG A 240 10.21 36.54 31.67
N ILE A 241 10.40 35.43 31.12
CA ILE A 241 10.77 34.21 31.83
C ILE A 241 12.16 33.70 31.43
N LYS A 242 12.70 32.80 32.25
CA LYS A 242 13.89 31.99 31.95
C LYS A 242 13.46 30.56 31.93
N VAL A 243 13.89 29.85 30.90
CA VAL A 243 13.69 28.41 30.77
C VAL A 243 14.91 27.67 31.27
N THR A 244 14.71 26.67 32.11
CA THR A 244 15.72 25.65 32.41
C THR A 244 15.50 24.48 31.46
N ALA A 245 16.51 24.16 30.66
CA ALA A 245 16.45 23.02 29.76
C ALA A 245 17.42 21.94 30.25
N SER A 246 16.94 20.72 30.36
CA SER A 246 17.70 19.56 30.80
C SER A 246 17.57 18.42 29.81
N LEU A 247 18.69 17.81 29.41
CA LEU A 247 18.71 16.66 28.51
C LEU A 247 19.14 15.42 29.29
N TYR A 248 18.35 14.38 29.20
CA TYR A 248 18.58 13.11 29.89
C TYR A 248 18.87 11.97 28.93
N ASP A 249 19.81 11.08 29.30
CA ASP A 249 20.09 9.79 28.69
C ASP A 249 19.51 8.71 29.62
N GLY A 250 18.34 8.17 29.27
CA GLY A 250 17.53 7.44 30.24
C GLY A 250 17.19 8.29 31.48
N GLU A 251 17.72 7.95 32.63
CA GLU A 251 17.58 8.71 33.91
C GLU A 251 18.76 9.65 34.17
N GLU A 252 19.86 9.53 33.41
CA GLU A 252 21.09 10.32 33.64
C GLU A 252 20.97 11.72 33.03
N LEU A 253 21.21 12.75 33.82
CA LEU A 253 21.31 14.14 33.31
C LEU A 253 22.64 14.35 32.56
N VAL A 254 22.60 14.44 31.24
CA VAL A 254 23.80 14.56 30.39
C VAL A 254 24.13 15.99 30.01
N ALA A 255 23.14 16.89 30.03
CA ALA A 255 23.38 18.33 29.83
C ALA A 255 22.25 19.16 30.44
N SER A 256 22.60 20.38 30.89
CA SER A 256 21.61 21.37 31.34
C SER A 256 22.08 22.78 31.01
N ASP A 257 21.15 23.68 30.67
CA ASP A 257 21.40 25.09 30.43
C ASP A 257 20.18 25.93 30.87
N ARG A 258 20.36 27.22 31.11
CA ARG A 258 19.28 28.09 31.58
C ARG A 258 19.35 29.47 30.92
N GLY A 259 18.23 29.87 30.32
CA GLY A 259 18.16 31.19 29.67
C GLY A 259 17.14 31.27 28.56
N LYS A 260 17.47 32.08 27.55
CA LYS A 260 16.73 32.18 26.29
C LYS A 260 17.48 31.52 25.14
N ASP A 261 18.79 31.46 25.23
CA ASP A 261 19.70 30.84 24.27
C ASP A 261 20.22 29.52 24.87
N ILE A 262 19.47 28.45 24.69
CA ILE A 262 19.80 27.13 25.22
C ILE A 262 20.73 26.39 24.28
N ARG A 263 21.86 25.89 24.84
CA ARG A 263 22.83 25.08 24.08
C ARG A 263 23.38 23.92 24.87
N PHE A 264 23.43 22.74 24.27
CA PHE A 264 24.08 21.56 24.80
C PHE A 264 25.23 21.13 23.92
N LYS A 265 26.28 20.56 24.55
CA LYS A 265 27.41 19.95 23.85
C LYS A 265 27.59 18.55 24.36
N LEU A 266 27.39 17.57 23.52
CA LEU A 266 27.54 16.15 23.83
C LEU A 266 28.80 15.59 23.19
N LYS A 267 29.45 14.68 23.91
CA LYS A 267 30.57 13.85 23.42
C LYS A 267 30.04 12.44 23.19
N GLU A 268 30.42 11.86 22.05
CA GLU A 268 30.04 10.52 21.64
C GLU A 268 28.53 10.27 21.82
N PRO A 269 27.66 11.10 21.20
CA PRO A 269 26.20 10.96 21.33
C PRO A 269 25.73 9.65 20.71
N HIS A 270 24.72 9.01 21.32
CA HIS A 270 23.98 7.92 20.69
C HIS A 270 23.10 8.52 19.59
N LEU A 271 23.29 8.05 18.35
CA LEU A 271 22.61 8.63 17.20
C LEU A 271 21.36 7.81 16.84
N TRP A 272 20.26 8.49 16.58
CA TRP A 272 19.02 7.89 16.15
C TRP A 272 19.09 7.46 14.67
N ASN A 273 18.60 6.28 14.36
CA ASN A 273 18.30 5.81 13.02
C ASN A 273 17.15 4.79 13.06
N ALA A 274 16.60 4.42 11.92
CA ALA A 274 15.45 3.51 11.88
C ALA A 274 15.75 2.08 12.37
N GLU A 275 17.02 1.67 12.48
CA GLU A 275 17.43 0.36 12.99
C GLU A 275 17.77 0.39 14.48
N ASP A 276 18.08 1.59 15.01
CA ASP A 276 18.38 1.87 16.41
C ASP A 276 17.78 3.24 16.79
N PRO A 277 16.48 3.27 17.13
CA PRO A 277 15.74 4.52 17.34
C PRO A 277 15.94 5.12 18.72
N TYR A 278 17.19 5.41 19.07
CA TYR A 278 17.55 5.91 20.39
C TYR A 278 17.10 7.35 20.61
N LEU A 279 16.36 7.58 21.70
CA LEU A 279 15.78 8.88 22.04
C LEU A 279 16.26 9.38 23.41
N TYR A 280 16.82 10.58 23.44
CA TYR A 280 17.03 11.36 24.67
C TYR A 280 15.72 11.99 25.14
N THR A 281 15.66 12.37 26.40
CA THR A 281 14.53 13.10 26.96
C THR A 281 14.92 14.55 27.24
N LEU A 282 14.34 15.47 26.47
CA LEU A 282 14.46 16.92 26.70
C LEU A 282 13.35 17.37 27.64
N VAL A 283 13.69 18.06 28.72
CA VAL A 283 12.78 18.70 29.64
C VAL A 283 13.01 20.21 29.57
N LEU A 284 11.96 20.96 29.22
CA LEU A 284 11.93 22.42 29.24
C LEU A 284 11.03 22.87 30.40
N GLU A 285 11.60 23.57 31.38
CA GLU A 285 10.95 23.95 32.61
C GLU A 285 10.94 25.45 32.80
N THR A 286 9.79 25.98 33.13
CA THR A 286 9.56 27.34 33.63
C THR A 286 9.11 27.27 35.09
N ASP A 287 8.81 28.42 35.69
CA ASP A 287 8.22 28.44 37.03
C ASP A 287 6.78 27.89 37.05
N ASP A 288 6.08 27.87 35.90
CA ASP A 288 4.64 27.63 35.77
C ASP A 288 4.25 26.39 34.95
N GLU A 289 5.17 25.89 34.09
CA GLU A 289 4.91 24.73 33.24
C GLU A 289 6.18 23.92 32.90
N ILE A 290 5.97 22.65 32.57
CA ILE A 290 7.01 21.72 32.10
C ILE A 290 6.57 21.11 30.80
N ILE A 291 7.49 21.05 29.83
CA ILE A 291 7.34 20.36 28.55
C ILE A 291 8.38 19.27 28.46
N VAL A 292 7.97 18.07 28.14
CA VAL A 292 8.86 16.92 27.91
C VAL A 292 8.76 16.52 26.44
N LYS A 293 9.91 16.36 25.77
CA LYS A 293 9.99 15.90 24.37
C LYS A 293 11.06 14.85 24.22
N LYS A 294 10.72 13.75 23.57
CA LYS A 294 11.70 12.75 23.10
C LYS A 294 12.45 13.30 21.91
N VAL A 295 13.78 13.15 21.91
CA VAL A 295 14.68 13.77 20.91
C VAL A 295 15.72 12.78 20.45
N GLY A 296 15.66 12.36 19.21
CA GLY A 296 16.72 11.60 18.56
C GLY A 296 17.76 12.53 17.91
N LEU A 297 19.02 12.16 18.04
CA LEU A 297 20.12 12.92 17.45
C LEU A 297 20.50 12.33 16.11
N ARG A 298 20.26 13.06 15.03
CA ARG A 298 20.56 12.57 13.69
C ARG A 298 20.86 13.70 12.72
N LYS A 299 21.57 13.36 11.65
CA LYS A 299 21.83 14.27 10.52
C LYS A 299 21.44 13.58 9.22
N ILE A 300 20.65 14.26 8.38
CA ILE A 300 20.42 13.86 6.99
C ILE A 300 21.14 14.85 6.05
N GLU A 301 21.75 14.34 4.98
CA GLU A 301 22.41 15.15 3.98
C GLU A 301 22.45 14.44 2.62
N VAL A 302 22.54 15.22 1.55
CA VAL A 302 22.81 14.71 0.21
C VAL A 302 24.27 14.95 -0.15
N LYS A 303 25.03 13.89 -0.46
CA LYS A 303 26.39 13.95 -0.98
C LYS A 303 26.53 13.16 -2.26
N LYS A 304 27.00 13.78 -3.34
CA LYS A 304 27.21 13.11 -4.63
C LYS A 304 25.98 12.31 -5.10
N ARG A 305 24.80 12.90 -4.98
CA ARG A 305 23.50 12.28 -5.31
C ARG A 305 23.13 11.06 -4.46
N ILE A 306 23.67 10.94 -3.26
CA ILE A 306 23.37 9.86 -2.31
C ILE A 306 22.81 10.50 -1.05
N ILE A 307 21.71 9.99 -0.54
CA ILE A 307 21.15 10.39 0.75
C ILE A 307 21.90 9.64 1.86
N LEU A 308 22.37 10.39 2.84
CA LEU A 308 23.07 9.87 4.00
C LEU A 308 22.32 10.25 5.27
N VAL A 309 22.16 9.28 6.17
CA VAL A 309 21.77 9.51 7.57
C VAL A 309 23.00 9.20 8.42
N ASN A 310 23.38 10.11 9.30
CA ASN A 310 24.57 9.98 10.15
C ASN A 310 25.86 9.61 9.38
N GLY A 311 25.98 10.10 8.15
CA GLY A 311 27.10 9.82 7.27
C GLY A 311 27.07 8.48 6.55
N GLN A 312 26.06 7.63 6.81
CA GLN A 312 25.85 6.32 6.19
C GLN A 312 24.79 6.41 5.06
N ALA A 313 25.08 5.83 3.91
CA ALA A 313 24.10 5.71 2.83
C ALA A 313 22.96 4.76 3.26
N ILE A 314 21.73 5.17 3.04
CA ILE A 314 20.55 4.38 3.42
C ILE A 314 19.73 3.96 2.20
N LYS A 315 18.92 2.91 2.41
CA LYS A 315 17.86 2.51 1.50
C LYS A 315 16.51 2.57 2.22
N ILE A 316 15.53 3.24 1.60
CA ILE A 316 14.19 3.37 2.16
C ILE A 316 13.29 2.28 1.54
N ARG A 317 12.90 1.33 2.35
CA ARG A 317 11.93 0.26 2.06
C ARG A 317 10.63 0.69 2.70
N GLY A 318 9.78 1.39 1.95
CA GLY A 318 8.64 2.08 2.51
C GLY A 318 7.30 1.65 1.92
N THR A 319 6.25 2.14 2.55
CA THR A 319 4.88 2.13 2.05
C THR A 319 4.24 3.50 2.25
N ASN A 320 3.31 3.85 1.36
CA ASN A 320 2.38 4.96 1.56
C ASN A 320 1.32 4.54 2.59
N ARG A 321 0.81 5.47 3.39
CA ARG A 321 -0.20 5.19 4.39
C ARG A 321 -1.18 6.35 4.52
N HIS A 322 -2.46 6.05 4.24
CA HIS A 322 -3.58 6.89 4.62
C HIS A 322 -4.04 6.62 6.06
N ASP A 323 -4.62 7.62 6.73
CA ASP A 323 -5.44 7.41 7.92
C ASP A 323 -6.77 6.77 7.48
N SER A 324 -6.90 5.45 7.63
CA SER A 324 -8.08 4.69 7.21
C SER A 324 -8.42 3.57 8.19
N SER A 325 -9.66 3.53 8.61
CA SER A 325 -10.27 2.45 9.39
C SER A 325 -11.60 2.06 8.74
N ALA A 326 -11.83 0.77 8.55
CA ALA A 326 -13.11 0.29 7.99
C ALA A 326 -14.31 0.54 8.93
N ILE A 327 -14.04 0.84 10.20
CA ILE A 327 -15.07 1.06 11.24
C ILE A 327 -15.23 2.53 11.57
N ASN A 328 -14.11 3.29 11.58
CA ASN A 328 -14.08 4.68 12.04
C ASN A 328 -13.81 5.69 10.91
N GLY A 329 -13.63 5.22 9.67
CA GLY A 329 -13.18 6.08 8.56
C GLY A 329 -11.81 6.70 8.82
N PRO A 330 -11.62 8.01 8.62
CA PRO A 330 -10.34 8.69 8.88
C PRO A 330 -10.04 8.92 10.37
N ALA A 331 -10.98 8.64 11.28
CA ALA A 331 -10.81 8.79 12.73
C ALA A 331 -10.07 7.58 13.34
N VAL A 332 -8.82 7.35 12.90
CA VAL A 332 -7.99 6.21 13.33
C VAL A 332 -7.65 6.31 14.82
N THR A 333 -7.79 5.20 15.54
CA THR A 333 -7.46 5.11 16.96
C THR A 333 -5.95 4.98 17.19
N TYR A 334 -5.51 5.25 18.42
CA TYR A 334 -4.10 5.05 18.80
C TYR A 334 -3.66 3.58 18.63
N GLU A 335 -4.52 2.63 18.95
CA GLU A 335 -4.29 1.20 18.80
C GLU A 335 -4.12 0.80 17.33
N GLU A 336 -4.92 1.35 16.41
CA GLU A 336 -4.78 1.14 14.97
C GLU A 336 -3.46 1.74 14.45
N MET A 337 -3.04 2.92 14.95
CA MET A 337 -1.75 3.52 14.60
C MET A 337 -0.57 2.61 15.05
N VAL A 338 -0.62 2.09 16.28
CA VAL A 338 0.39 1.16 16.80
C VAL A 338 0.40 -0.12 15.98
N GLN A 339 -0.77 -0.67 15.64
CA GLN A 339 -0.88 -1.87 14.81
C GLN A 339 -0.23 -1.66 13.46
N ASP A 340 -0.56 -0.57 12.76
CA ASP A 340 0.00 -0.26 11.44
C ASP A 340 1.53 -0.17 11.48
N ILE A 341 2.09 0.66 12.37
CA ILE A 341 3.55 0.87 12.45
C ILE A 341 4.27 -0.44 12.80
N THR A 342 3.73 -1.19 13.75
CA THR A 342 4.33 -2.47 14.17
C THR A 342 4.31 -3.48 13.03
N MET A 343 3.19 -3.59 12.31
CA MET A 343 3.08 -4.48 11.15
C MET A 343 3.99 -4.05 10.00
N ILE A 344 4.07 -2.76 9.70
CA ILE A 344 4.99 -2.22 8.68
C ILE A 344 6.42 -2.60 9.03
N LYS A 345 6.85 -2.35 10.27
CA LYS A 345 8.18 -2.69 10.76
C LYS A 345 8.45 -4.20 10.72
N ALA A 346 7.48 -5.02 11.14
CA ALA A 346 7.56 -6.49 11.15
C ALA A 346 7.71 -7.11 9.74
N ASN A 347 7.40 -6.33 8.69
CA ASN A 347 7.58 -6.73 7.30
C ASN A 347 8.82 -6.12 6.64
N ASN A 348 9.88 -5.83 7.45
CA ASN A 348 11.18 -5.32 7.02
C ASN A 348 11.15 -3.94 6.35
N MET A 349 10.08 -3.18 6.54
CA MET A 349 9.98 -1.81 6.08
C MET A 349 10.62 -0.87 7.10
N ASN A 350 11.18 0.23 6.63
CA ASN A 350 11.84 1.24 7.46
C ASN A 350 11.40 2.68 7.12
N GLY A 351 10.39 2.84 6.26
CA GLY A 351 9.89 4.15 5.84
C GLY A 351 8.39 4.21 5.64
N ILE A 352 7.81 5.37 5.94
CA ILE A 352 6.39 5.69 5.70
C ILE A 352 6.33 7.06 5.01
N ARG A 353 5.51 7.18 3.96
CA ARG A 353 5.05 8.48 3.47
C ARG A 353 3.64 8.68 3.97
N THR A 354 3.41 9.82 4.64
CA THR A 354 2.09 10.20 5.16
C THR A 354 1.23 10.72 4.01
N SER A 355 0.74 9.82 3.18
CA SER A 355 -0.08 10.15 2.02
C SER A 355 -1.50 10.50 2.43
N HIS A 356 -2.10 11.65 2.02
CA HIS A 356 -1.40 12.77 1.35
C HIS A 356 -1.63 14.02 2.20
N TYR A 357 -1.34 13.91 3.50
CA TYR A 357 -1.58 14.94 4.52
C TYR A 357 -0.80 14.62 5.81
N PRO A 358 -0.59 15.60 6.69
CA PRO A 358 0.04 15.36 7.99
C PRO A 358 -0.80 14.39 8.82
N ASN A 359 -0.22 13.25 9.22
CA ASN A 359 -0.89 12.31 10.12
C ASN A 359 -1.02 12.90 11.54
N SER A 360 -1.73 12.20 12.45
CA SER A 360 -1.81 12.61 13.86
C SER A 360 -0.42 12.84 14.46
N PRO A 361 -0.23 13.85 15.31
CA PRO A 361 1.04 14.04 16.02
C PRO A 361 1.48 12.79 16.79
N LEU A 362 0.55 12.01 17.34
CA LEU A 362 0.83 10.74 18.03
C LEU A 362 1.44 9.69 17.08
N PHE A 363 1.01 9.66 15.82
CA PHE A 363 1.58 8.75 14.82
C PHE A 363 3.04 9.09 14.52
N VAL A 364 3.35 10.39 14.42
CA VAL A 364 4.72 10.86 14.19
C VAL A 364 5.62 10.55 15.39
N GLU A 365 5.10 10.69 16.62
CA GLU A 365 5.82 10.30 17.84
C GLU A 365 6.08 8.79 17.91
N LEU A 366 5.12 7.96 17.49
CA LEU A 366 5.32 6.52 17.36
C LEU A 366 6.40 6.18 16.31
N CYS A 367 6.47 6.93 15.20
CA CYS A 367 7.55 6.77 14.22
C CYS A 367 8.92 7.13 14.80
N ASP A 368 9.02 8.13 15.69
CA ASP A 368 10.25 8.47 16.42
C ASP A 368 10.70 7.31 17.32
N GLU A 369 9.76 6.69 18.03
CA GLU A 369 10.01 5.63 19.04
C GLU A 369 10.31 4.27 18.41
N ILE A 370 9.56 3.86 17.41
CA ILE A 370 9.70 2.53 16.75
C ILE A 370 10.81 2.55 15.70
N GLY A 371 11.15 3.74 15.20
CA GLY A 371 12.21 3.93 14.21
C GLY A 371 11.73 3.74 12.78
N MET A 372 10.99 4.74 12.27
CA MET A 372 10.58 4.81 10.86
C MET A 372 11.12 6.10 10.23
N TYR A 373 11.61 6.03 9.01
CA TYR A 373 11.91 7.23 8.22
C TYR A 373 10.62 7.78 7.64
N VAL A 374 10.30 9.02 7.94
CA VAL A 374 9.05 9.65 7.50
C VAL A 374 9.32 10.66 6.40
N ILE A 375 8.57 10.53 5.29
CA ILE A 375 8.26 11.66 4.40
C ILE A 375 6.94 12.24 4.92
N ASP A 376 7.01 13.41 5.50
CA ASP A 376 5.87 14.10 6.07
C ASP A 376 5.26 15.03 5.04
N GLU A 377 4.02 14.72 4.61
CA GLU A 377 3.40 15.37 3.47
C GLU A 377 2.37 16.40 3.89
N SER A 378 2.42 17.55 3.23
CA SER A 378 1.48 18.64 3.45
C SER A 378 0.14 18.34 2.80
N ASP A 379 -0.95 18.83 3.40
CA ASP A 379 -2.34 18.61 2.99
C ASP A 379 -2.69 19.37 1.70
N VAL A 380 -2.09 18.97 0.60
CA VAL A 380 -2.28 19.56 -0.74
C VAL A 380 -2.33 18.49 -1.80
N GLU A 381 -3.50 18.31 -2.43
CA GLU A 381 -3.66 17.55 -3.66
C GLU A 381 -4.64 18.26 -4.59
N ILE A 382 -4.30 18.34 -5.90
CA ILE A 382 -5.07 19.12 -6.87
C ILE A 382 -5.08 18.35 -8.20
N HIS A 383 -5.67 17.17 -8.21
CA HIS A 383 -5.66 16.32 -9.40
C HIS A 383 -6.79 16.65 -10.37
N GLY A 384 -7.97 17.02 -9.88
CA GLY A 384 -9.19 17.25 -10.66
C GLY A 384 -9.10 18.17 -11.89
N PRO A 385 -8.19 19.18 -11.97
CA PRO A 385 -8.07 19.99 -13.18
C PRO A 385 -7.79 19.20 -14.47
N VAL A 386 -7.22 18.00 -14.41
CA VAL A 386 -6.95 17.19 -15.61
C VAL A 386 -8.22 16.71 -16.32
N ASP A 387 -9.36 16.66 -15.61
CA ASP A 387 -10.63 16.13 -16.13
C ASP A 387 -11.68 17.21 -16.49
N LEU A 388 -11.34 18.49 -16.40
CA LEU A 388 -12.29 19.60 -16.55
C LEU A 388 -13.15 19.55 -17.83
N TYR A 389 -12.67 18.95 -18.89
CA TYR A 389 -13.34 18.92 -20.19
C TYR A 389 -13.74 17.51 -20.63
N GLY A 390 -13.87 16.58 -19.69
CA GLY A 390 -14.38 15.23 -19.96
C GLY A 390 -13.34 14.25 -20.52
N GLY A 391 -12.08 14.46 -20.22
CA GLY A 391 -10.99 13.57 -20.56
C GLY A 391 -9.70 13.99 -19.90
N TYR A 392 -8.87 13.03 -19.54
CA TYR A 392 -7.61 13.24 -18.81
C TYR A 392 -6.59 14.03 -19.67
N ASP A 393 -6.31 15.28 -19.28
CA ASP A 393 -5.36 16.17 -19.96
C ASP A 393 -4.31 16.74 -19.00
N GLU A 394 -3.13 16.12 -18.97
CA GLU A 394 -2.01 16.52 -18.09
C GLU A 394 -1.56 17.98 -18.30
N ARG A 395 -1.93 18.62 -19.41
CA ARG A 395 -1.59 20.03 -19.66
C ARG A 395 -2.36 20.99 -18.76
N LEU A 396 -3.41 20.54 -18.09
CA LEU A 396 -4.21 21.31 -17.13
C LEU A 396 -3.75 21.14 -15.68
N PHE A 397 -2.87 20.19 -15.41
CA PHE A 397 -2.48 19.77 -14.07
C PHE A 397 -2.06 20.92 -13.14
N SER A 398 -1.37 21.93 -13.64
CA SER A 398 -0.88 23.06 -12.85
C SER A 398 -1.85 24.27 -12.80
N ALA A 399 -3.13 24.08 -13.12
CA ALA A 399 -4.09 25.17 -13.23
C ALA A 399 -4.21 26.01 -11.94
N ILE A 400 -4.26 25.39 -10.78
CA ILE A 400 -4.28 26.03 -9.47
C ILE A 400 -2.85 26.32 -8.98
N ALA A 401 -1.93 25.38 -9.13
CA ALA A 401 -0.56 25.48 -8.64
C ALA A 401 0.23 26.70 -9.21
N ASP A 402 -0.11 27.13 -10.41
CA ASP A 402 0.51 28.29 -11.06
C ASP A 402 -0.34 29.57 -10.95
N ASP A 403 -1.41 29.55 -10.15
CA ASP A 403 -2.24 30.72 -9.88
C ASP A 403 -1.82 31.43 -8.60
N PRO A 404 -1.31 32.68 -8.68
CA PRO A 404 -0.91 33.46 -7.51
C PRO A 404 -2.03 33.65 -6.46
N ALA A 405 -3.30 33.57 -6.85
CA ALA A 405 -4.43 33.73 -5.92
C ALA A 405 -4.44 32.61 -4.85
N TRP A 406 -3.92 31.43 -5.20
CA TRP A 406 -3.84 30.26 -4.31
C TRP A 406 -2.53 30.19 -3.50
N ALA A 407 -1.61 31.12 -3.73
CA ALA A 407 -0.29 31.05 -3.10
C ALA A 407 -0.34 31.09 -1.57
N ALA A 408 -1.26 31.87 -0.99
CA ALA A 408 -1.45 31.92 0.46
C ALA A 408 -2.01 30.60 1.00
N ALA A 409 -3.02 30.03 0.36
CA ALA A 409 -3.65 28.79 0.79
C ALA A 409 -2.70 27.58 0.72
N ILE A 410 -1.94 27.44 -0.37
CA ILE A 410 -0.95 26.35 -0.53
C ILE A 410 0.19 26.51 0.48
N LEU A 411 0.70 27.75 0.66
CA LEU A 411 1.79 28.00 1.61
C LEU A 411 1.33 27.76 3.05
N ASP A 412 0.12 28.16 3.42
CA ASP A 412 -0.46 27.95 4.74
C ASP A 412 -0.44 26.49 5.18
N ARG A 413 -0.83 25.58 4.28
CA ARG A 413 -0.85 24.12 4.51
C ARG A 413 0.55 23.55 4.73
N ILE A 414 1.51 23.99 3.92
CA ILE A 414 2.92 23.59 4.02
C ILE A 414 3.56 24.16 5.30
N GLU A 415 3.29 25.42 5.63
CA GLU A 415 3.76 26.03 6.89
C GLU A 415 3.21 25.29 8.11
N SER A 416 1.93 24.95 8.11
CA SER A 416 1.27 24.24 9.23
C SER A 416 1.92 22.90 9.50
N ASN A 417 2.19 22.12 8.47
CA ASN A 417 2.88 20.83 8.57
C ASN A 417 4.29 21.03 9.16
N VAL A 418 5.10 21.88 8.54
CA VAL A 418 6.50 22.10 8.95
C VAL A 418 6.59 22.64 10.38
N GLU A 419 5.77 23.63 10.75
CA GLU A 419 5.79 24.22 12.10
C GLU A 419 5.35 23.24 13.18
N ARG A 420 4.35 22.37 12.89
CA ARG A 420 3.88 21.38 13.83
C ARG A 420 4.95 20.32 14.13
N ASP A 421 5.58 19.78 13.08
CA ASP A 421 6.43 18.57 13.18
C ASP A 421 7.95 18.87 13.09
N LYS A 422 8.36 20.14 13.10
CA LYS A 422 9.78 20.56 13.00
C LYS A 422 10.71 19.94 14.07
N ASN A 423 10.15 19.44 15.18
CA ASN A 423 10.91 18.76 16.23
C ASN A 423 10.83 17.24 16.19
N ALA A 424 10.09 16.67 15.25
CA ALA A 424 10.00 15.21 15.07
C ALA A 424 11.33 14.64 14.55
N THR A 425 11.80 13.57 15.17
CA THR A 425 13.06 12.93 14.81
C THR A 425 12.96 12.11 13.52
N SER A 426 11.88 11.36 13.37
CA SER A 426 11.60 10.45 12.24
C SER A 426 11.42 11.19 10.91
N VAL A 427 10.93 12.43 10.92
CA VAL A 427 10.75 13.24 9.72
C VAL A 427 12.12 13.61 9.13
N LEU A 428 12.46 12.99 8.01
CA LEU A 428 13.69 13.25 7.27
C LEU A 428 13.47 14.16 6.07
N ILE A 429 12.27 14.14 5.51
CA ILE A 429 11.93 14.77 4.23
C ILE A 429 10.58 15.46 4.38
N TRP A 430 10.54 16.73 4.03
CA TRP A 430 9.32 17.48 3.86
C TRP A 430 8.79 17.29 2.45
N SER A 431 7.54 16.87 2.31
CA SER A 431 6.84 16.82 1.03
C SER A 431 5.85 17.97 0.92
N LEU A 432 5.87 18.66 -0.21
CA LEU A 432 5.04 19.85 -0.41
C LEU A 432 3.59 19.52 -0.74
N GLY A 433 3.27 18.25 -0.98
CA GLY A 433 1.95 17.75 -1.34
C GLY A 433 2.04 16.66 -2.40
N ASN A 434 0.88 16.27 -2.92
CA ASN A 434 0.70 15.23 -3.91
C ASN A 434 0.00 15.79 -5.16
N GLU A 435 0.26 15.22 -6.32
CA GLU A 435 -0.48 15.33 -7.59
C GLU A 435 -1.21 16.68 -7.81
N ALA A 436 -0.46 17.78 -7.64
CA ALA A 436 -1.02 19.12 -7.75
C ALA A 436 -0.35 19.96 -8.86
N GLY A 437 0.41 19.31 -9.76
CA GLY A 437 1.20 20.01 -10.76
C GLY A 437 2.33 20.82 -10.13
N TYR A 438 2.90 21.79 -10.85
CA TYR A 438 3.96 22.66 -10.36
C TYR A 438 3.82 24.06 -10.93
N GLY A 439 3.91 25.06 -10.05
CA GLY A 439 3.78 26.45 -10.43
C GLY A 439 4.45 27.38 -9.43
N VAL A 440 4.13 28.67 -9.54
CA VAL A 440 4.69 29.73 -8.70
C VAL A 440 4.43 29.48 -7.20
N CYS A 441 3.31 28.87 -6.86
CA CYS A 441 2.95 28.59 -5.47
C CYS A 441 3.93 27.59 -4.84
N PHE A 442 4.19 26.46 -5.48
CA PHE A 442 5.12 25.44 -4.99
C PHE A 442 6.58 25.87 -5.05
N GLU A 443 6.98 26.66 -6.06
CA GLU A 443 8.34 27.22 -6.09
C GLU A 443 8.60 28.14 -4.88
N ASN A 444 7.63 28.98 -4.51
CA ASN A 444 7.74 29.87 -3.37
C ASN A 444 7.70 29.11 -2.05
N ALA A 445 6.81 28.11 -1.93
CA ALA A 445 6.71 27.24 -0.76
C ALA A 445 8.01 26.46 -0.53
N ALA A 446 8.60 25.83 -1.58
CA ALA A 446 9.88 25.13 -1.48
C ALA A 446 11.01 26.04 -0.96
N LYS A 447 11.07 27.30 -1.44
CA LYS A 447 12.03 28.30 -0.95
C LYS A 447 11.80 28.64 0.52
N TRP A 448 10.54 28.76 0.93
CA TRP A 448 10.19 29.02 2.32
C TRP A 448 10.63 27.86 3.22
N VAL A 449 10.32 26.60 2.88
CA VAL A 449 10.72 25.41 3.65
C VAL A 449 12.25 25.36 3.80
N LYS A 450 12.99 25.51 2.71
CA LYS A 450 14.49 25.52 2.75
C LYS A 450 15.08 26.63 3.60
N LYS A 451 14.41 27.75 3.68
CA LYS A 451 14.80 28.86 4.56
C LYS A 451 14.47 28.57 6.03
N ARG A 452 13.31 27.97 6.29
CA ARG A 452 12.78 27.68 7.63
C ARG A 452 13.50 26.52 8.30
N ASP A 453 13.67 25.42 7.58
CA ASP A 453 14.33 24.21 8.07
C ASP A 453 15.43 23.75 7.10
N LYS A 454 16.67 23.87 7.56
CA LYS A 454 17.85 23.42 6.81
C LYS A 454 18.31 22.01 7.20
N SER A 455 17.69 21.42 8.20
CA SER A 455 18.07 20.12 8.76
C SER A 455 17.42 18.93 8.07
N ARG A 456 16.44 19.20 7.18
CA ARG A 456 15.68 18.18 6.44
C ARG A 456 15.70 18.43 4.94
N LEU A 457 15.40 17.41 4.17
CA LEU A 457 15.33 17.49 2.71
C LEU A 457 13.92 17.93 2.29
N VAL A 458 13.82 18.47 1.08
CA VAL A 458 12.55 18.88 0.46
C VAL A 458 12.29 18.05 -0.78
N HIS A 459 11.10 17.51 -0.87
CA HIS A 459 10.61 16.62 -1.91
C HIS A 459 9.32 17.19 -2.52
N TYR A 460 9.12 16.98 -3.81
CA TYR A 460 7.84 17.17 -4.49
C TYR A 460 7.85 16.52 -5.87
N GLU A 461 6.93 15.56 -6.11
CA GLU A 461 6.85 14.82 -7.37
C GLU A 461 6.26 15.66 -8.50
N GLY A 462 5.23 16.49 -8.22
CA GLY A 462 4.50 17.29 -9.23
C GLY A 462 5.39 18.24 -10.05
N SER A 463 6.65 18.41 -9.64
CA SER A 463 7.65 19.18 -10.41
C SER A 463 7.85 18.67 -11.85
N LEU A 464 7.48 17.42 -12.13
CA LEU A 464 7.56 16.82 -13.47
C LEU A 464 6.58 17.45 -14.44
N HIS A 465 5.39 17.79 -13.99
CA HIS A 465 4.28 18.30 -14.81
C HIS A 465 4.50 19.75 -15.26
N ALA A 466 5.45 20.47 -14.67
CA ALA A 466 5.81 21.82 -15.07
C ALA A 466 6.12 22.01 -16.58
N LYS A 467 6.65 20.97 -17.23
CA LYS A 467 6.97 21.00 -18.65
C LYS A 467 5.74 20.80 -19.55
N GLN A 468 4.77 20.06 -19.08
CA GLN A 468 3.57 19.68 -19.83
C GLN A 468 2.49 20.78 -19.77
N TYR A 469 2.45 21.53 -18.66
CA TYR A 469 1.45 22.56 -18.44
C TYR A 469 1.34 23.58 -19.58
N ASP A 470 0.12 23.82 -20.05
CA ASP A 470 -0.21 24.79 -21.09
C ASP A 470 -1.33 25.74 -20.61
N PRO A 471 -0.97 26.91 -20.09
CA PRO A 471 -1.94 27.88 -19.57
C PRO A 471 -2.90 28.42 -20.64
N SER A 472 -2.58 28.26 -21.93
CA SER A 472 -3.46 28.74 -23.03
C SER A 472 -4.75 27.91 -23.16
N LEU A 473 -4.82 26.73 -22.54
CA LEU A 473 -6.01 25.89 -22.51
C LEU A 473 -7.04 26.39 -21.49
N LEU A 474 -6.61 27.18 -20.49
CA LEU A 474 -7.48 27.80 -19.51
C LEU A 474 -8.04 29.09 -20.14
N THR A 475 -9.14 28.97 -20.87
CA THR A 475 -9.80 30.15 -21.46
C THR A 475 -10.80 30.74 -20.48
N PRO A 476 -10.88 32.09 -20.37
CA PRO A 476 -11.92 32.74 -19.60
C PRO A 476 -13.29 32.26 -20.08
N SER A 477 -14.07 31.68 -19.18
CA SER A 477 -15.48 31.33 -19.49
C SER A 477 -16.39 32.39 -18.87
N PRO A 478 -17.36 32.92 -19.65
CA PRO A 478 -18.35 33.85 -19.08
C PRO A 478 -19.33 33.12 -18.12
N LEU A 479 -19.22 31.82 -18.00
CA LEU A 479 -20.01 30.98 -17.09
C LEU A 479 -19.27 30.63 -15.79
N CYS A 480 -17.96 30.89 -15.74
CA CYS A 480 -17.14 30.64 -14.57
C CYS A 480 -16.62 32.00 -14.05
N ASN A 481 -16.78 32.26 -12.77
CA ASN A 481 -16.30 33.47 -12.14
C ASN A 481 -14.80 33.48 -11.90
N TYR A 482 -14.12 32.38 -12.18
CA TYR A 482 -12.69 32.27 -12.07
C TYR A 482 -11.99 33.12 -13.15
N ASP A 483 -11.26 34.13 -12.75
CA ASP A 483 -10.55 35.04 -13.67
C ASP A 483 -9.26 34.40 -14.16
N TYR A 484 -9.36 33.61 -15.22
CA TYR A 484 -8.20 33.11 -15.97
C TYR A 484 -7.56 34.28 -16.75
N THR A 485 -6.93 35.23 -16.07
CA THR A 485 -6.14 36.25 -16.77
C THR A 485 -5.03 35.59 -17.59
N GLU A 486 -4.66 36.22 -18.74
CA GLU A 486 -3.62 35.74 -19.65
C GLU A 486 -2.38 35.26 -18.88
N ARG A 487 -2.24 33.96 -18.62
CA ARG A 487 -1.08 33.37 -17.99
C ARG A 487 -0.06 33.02 -19.04
N LYS A 488 1.18 33.43 -18.82
CA LYS A 488 2.32 33.03 -19.64
C LYS A 488 3.02 31.87 -18.98
N LYS A 489 3.40 30.84 -19.76
CA LYS A 489 4.22 29.75 -19.27
C LYS A 489 5.50 30.28 -18.63
N ASN A 490 5.69 30.04 -17.33
CA ASN A 490 6.83 30.48 -16.55
C ASN A 490 8.05 29.55 -16.75
N LYS A 491 9.25 30.06 -16.45
CA LYS A 491 10.42 29.21 -16.20
C LYS A 491 10.51 28.98 -14.70
N TYR A 492 10.32 27.74 -14.30
CA TYR A 492 10.37 27.36 -12.88
C TYR A 492 11.77 26.92 -12.49
N ASN A 493 12.09 27.14 -11.21
CA ASN A 493 13.34 26.74 -10.59
C ASN A 493 13.08 25.58 -9.61
N PHE A 494 13.85 24.51 -9.73
CA PHE A 494 13.77 23.31 -8.90
C PHE A 494 14.93 23.17 -7.90
N ASP A 495 15.76 24.23 -7.71
CA ASP A 495 16.96 24.19 -6.86
C ASP A 495 16.62 23.97 -5.38
N SER A 496 15.41 24.36 -4.95
CA SER A 496 14.94 24.15 -3.58
C SER A 496 14.46 22.72 -3.30
N LEU A 497 14.30 21.88 -4.32
CA LEU A 497 14.01 20.46 -4.18
C LEU A 497 15.32 19.67 -4.12
N ASP A 498 15.50 18.82 -3.12
CA ASP A 498 16.75 18.11 -2.89
C ASP A 498 16.87 16.80 -3.67
N MET A 499 15.76 16.27 -4.20
CA MET A 499 15.71 14.98 -4.89
C MET A 499 14.81 15.02 -6.12
N TYR A 500 15.00 14.05 -6.99
CA TYR A 500 14.12 13.75 -8.10
C TYR A 500 13.14 12.68 -7.66
N SER A 501 11.88 12.99 -7.66
CA SER A 501 10.80 12.10 -7.26
C SER A 501 10.00 11.62 -8.47
N ARG A 502 9.55 10.39 -8.43
CA ARG A 502 8.72 9.78 -9.47
C ARG A 502 7.66 8.86 -8.88
N MET A 503 6.51 8.86 -9.56
CA MET A 503 5.50 7.82 -9.43
C MET A 503 5.66 6.82 -10.58
N TYR A 504 5.57 5.56 -10.28
CA TYR A 504 5.45 4.42 -11.20
C TYR A 504 6.40 4.41 -12.41
N PRO A 505 7.69 4.75 -12.28
CA PRO A 505 8.61 4.61 -13.41
C PRO A 505 8.90 3.13 -13.69
N THR A 506 9.21 2.81 -14.93
CA THR A 506 9.78 1.49 -15.24
C THR A 506 11.17 1.33 -14.62
N VAL A 507 11.60 0.08 -14.37
CA VAL A 507 12.96 -0.22 -13.88
C VAL A 507 14.04 0.35 -14.82
N ASP A 508 13.81 0.33 -16.13
CA ASP A 508 14.75 0.86 -17.13
C ASP A 508 14.88 2.39 -17.05
N GLU A 509 13.79 3.12 -16.82
CA GLU A 509 13.82 4.56 -16.57
C GLU A 509 14.61 4.91 -15.32
N MET A 510 14.42 4.15 -14.23
CA MET A 510 15.19 4.32 -13.00
C MET A 510 16.69 4.12 -13.22
N VAL A 511 17.08 3.02 -13.86
CA VAL A 511 18.49 2.71 -14.16
C VAL A 511 19.09 3.76 -15.08
N LYS A 512 18.33 4.27 -16.04
CA LYS A 512 18.77 5.39 -16.89
C LYS A 512 19.00 6.64 -16.06
N TYR A 513 18.04 7.02 -15.19
CA TYR A 513 18.18 8.22 -14.34
C TYR A 513 19.35 8.08 -13.35
N ALA A 514 19.56 6.90 -12.76
CA ALA A 514 20.70 6.66 -11.88
C ALA A 514 22.04 7.01 -12.54
N LYS A 515 22.16 6.80 -13.86
CA LYS A 515 23.38 7.11 -14.65
C LYS A 515 23.47 8.57 -15.07
N GLU A 516 22.36 9.19 -15.44
CA GLU A 516 22.29 10.49 -16.15
C GLU A 516 21.77 11.65 -15.29
N GLY A 517 21.05 11.36 -14.20
CA GLY A 517 20.43 12.37 -13.35
C GLY A 517 21.40 13.21 -12.54
N ASP A 518 20.91 14.29 -11.95
CA ASP A 518 21.68 15.28 -11.17
C ASP A 518 21.39 15.27 -9.66
N LYS A 519 20.29 14.61 -9.24
CA LYS A 519 19.84 14.49 -7.85
C LYS A 519 19.67 13.01 -7.46
N PRO A 520 19.61 12.67 -6.16
CA PRO A 520 19.14 11.35 -5.75
C PRO A 520 17.70 11.11 -6.22
N MET A 521 17.36 9.88 -6.57
CA MET A 521 16.01 9.52 -7.00
C MET A 521 15.29 8.74 -5.91
N ILE A 522 14.04 9.13 -5.66
CA ILE A 522 13.11 8.42 -4.79
C ILE A 522 11.82 8.08 -5.56
N LEU A 523 11.22 6.94 -5.25
CA LEU A 523 9.91 6.56 -5.75
C LEU A 523 8.88 6.88 -4.67
N CYS A 524 8.20 8.02 -4.79
CA CYS A 524 7.15 8.36 -3.81
C CYS A 524 5.98 7.38 -3.90
N GLU A 525 5.76 6.81 -5.09
CA GLU A 525 4.82 5.72 -5.33
C GLU A 525 5.37 4.76 -6.38
N TYR A 526 5.23 3.45 -6.14
CA TYR A 526 5.56 2.39 -7.09
C TYR A 526 4.90 1.08 -6.70
N CYS A 527 4.91 0.11 -7.63
CA CYS A 527 4.38 -1.24 -7.38
C CYS A 527 2.97 -1.21 -6.76
N HIS A 528 2.01 -0.60 -7.48
CA HIS A 528 0.63 -0.48 -7.06
C HIS A 528 0.06 -1.85 -6.63
N ALA A 529 -0.35 -1.98 -5.36
CA ALA A 529 -0.63 -3.27 -4.72
C ALA A 529 -2.08 -3.75 -4.88
N MET A 530 -2.86 -3.09 -5.73
CA MET A 530 -4.28 -3.36 -5.93
C MET A 530 -4.57 -4.84 -6.20
N GLY A 531 -5.47 -5.42 -5.40
CA GLY A 531 -5.90 -6.81 -5.51
C GLY A 531 -4.74 -7.82 -5.45
N ASN A 532 -4.64 -8.67 -6.47
CA ASN A 532 -3.52 -9.61 -6.61
C ASN A 532 -2.25 -8.89 -7.12
N GLY A 533 -1.73 -7.95 -6.35
CA GLY A 533 -0.52 -7.16 -6.61
C GLY A 533 0.39 -7.12 -5.38
N PRO A 534 1.58 -6.47 -5.50
CA PRO A 534 2.26 -6.15 -6.76
C PRO A 534 3.10 -7.30 -7.32
N GLY A 535 3.25 -7.36 -8.63
CA GLY A 535 4.34 -8.07 -9.29
C GLY A 535 5.60 -7.19 -9.43
N ASP A 536 6.67 -7.72 -10.02
CA ASP A 536 7.92 -7.00 -10.38
C ASP A 536 8.73 -6.38 -9.21
N LEU A 537 8.31 -6.48 -7.96
CA LEU A 537 8.93 -5.80 -6.82
C LEU A 537 10.42 -6.17 -6.65
N GLU A 538 10.79 -7.43 -6.87
CA GLU A 538 12.19 -7.88 -6.79
C GLU A 538 13.09 -7.17 -7.80
N GLU A 539 12.61 -6.93 -9.02
CA GLU A 539 13.37 -6.28 -10.08
C GLU A 539 13.68 -4.82 -9.76
N TYR A 540 12.72 -4.10 -9.17
CA TYR A 540 12.96 -2.76 -8.65
C TYR A 540 14.08 -2.77 -7.61
N TRP A 541 14.04 -3.71 -6.66
CA TRP A 541 15.03 -3.77 -5.58
C TRP A 541 16.40 -4.27 -6.02
N GLN A 542 16.47 -5.11 -7.04
CA GLN A 542 17.75 -5.42 -7.68
C GLN A 542 18.41 -4.16 -8.28
N ALA A 543 17.63 -3.31 -8.95
CA ALA A 543 18.12 -2.04 -9.49
C ALA A 543 18.49 -1.04 -8.37
N ILE A 544 17.66 -0.92 -7.34
CA ILE A 544 17.90 -0.01 -6.20
C ILE A 544 19.18 -0.39 -5.44
N TYR A 545 19.42 -1.67 -5.19
CA TYR A 545 20.65 -2.13 -4.54
C TYR A 545 21.90 -1.98 -5.44
N ALA A 546 21.73 -2.03 -6.75
CA ALA A 546 22.84 -1.86 -7.70
C ALA A 546 23.30 -0.40 -7.87
N HIS A 547 22.47 0.60 -7.48
CA HIS A 547 22.72 2.02 -7.70
C HIS A 547 22.50 2.82 -6.42
N ASN A 548 23.54 3.48 -5.91
CA ASN A 548 23.45 4.25 -4.67
C ASN A 548 22.59 5.51 -4.81
N GLU A 549 22.44 6.04 -6.01
CA GLU A 549 21.61 7.20 -6.35
C GLU A 549 20.11 6.92 -6.25
N LEU A 550 19.71 5.64 -6.31
CA LEU A 550 18.33 5.20 -6.09
C LEU A 550 18.12 4.96 -4.60
N VAL A 551 17.36 5.82 -3.95
CA VAL A 551 17.18 5.80 -2.49
C VAL A 551 16.27 4.65 -2.04
N GLY A 552 15.31 4.28 -2.86
CA GLY A 552 14.23 3.35 -2.55
C GLY A 552 12.88 3.97 -2.89
N GLY A 553 11.84 3.55 -2.19
CA GLY A 553 10.50 4.07 -2.46
C GLY A 553 9.44 3.53 -1.53
N PHE A 554 8.21 3.97 -1.81
CA PHE A 554 7.02 3.68 -1.01
C PHE A 554 6.01 2.95 -1.90
N ILE A 555 5.67 1.70 -1.54
CA ILE A 555 4.62 0.94 -2.24
C ILE A 555 3.30 1.67 -2.08
N TRP A 556 2.53 1.81 -3.12
CA TRP A 556 1.15 2.26 -3.08
C TRP A 556 0.25 1.03 -2.94
N GLU A 557 -0.44 0.78 -1.83
CA GLU A 557 -0.27 1.43 -0.54
C GLU A 557 -0.40 0.42 0.62
N TRP A 558 -0.61 0.90 1.86
CA TRP A 558 -0.61 0.06 3.05
C TRP A 558 -1.88 -0.77 3.20
N CYS A 559 -3.04 -0.16 3.01
CA CYS A 559 -4.32 -0.78 3.39
C CYS A 559 -5.43 -0.47 2.39
N ASP A 560 -6.22 -1.46 2.03
CA ASP A 560 -7.48 -1.27 1.30
C ASP A 560 -8.42 -0.30 2.04
N HIS A 561 -8.98 0.68 1.34
CA HIS A 561 -9.94 1.62 1.92
C HIS A 561 -11.38 1.17 1.67
N SER A 562 -12.13 0.99 2.74
CA SER A 562 -13.54 0.56 2.68
C SER A 562 -14.29 0.89 3.96
N THR A 563 -15.62 0.72 3.94
CA THR A 563 -16.42 0.64 5.17
C THR A 563 -16.85 -0.80 5.43
N TYR A 564 -16.87 -1.18 6.72
CA TYR A 564 -17.37 -2.49 7.14
C TYR A 564 -18.88 -2.43 7.40
N GLU A 565 -19.65 -3.23 6.63
CA GLU A 565 -21.11 -3.25 6.64
C GLU A 565 -21.68 -4.59 7.20
N GLY A 566 -20.95 -5.18 8.14
CA GLY A 566 -21.35 -6.44 8.78
C GLY A 566 -20.89 -7.69 8.05
N ASP A 567 -21.36 -8.84 8.51
CA ASP A 567 -20.96 -10.14 7.98
C ASP A 567 -22.00 -10.70 7.01
N ALA A 568 -21.54 -11.41 5.99
CA ALA A 568 -22.37 -12.24 5.14
C ALA A 568 -22.80 -13.52 5.88
N PRO A 569 -23.83 -14.26 5.39
CA PRO A 569 -24.31 -15.48 6.05
C PRO A 569 -23.27 -16.59 6.18
N ASP A 570 -22.23 -16.59 5.37
CA ASP A 570 -21.11 -17.52 5.40
C ASP A 570 -19.93 -17.06 6.27
N GLY A 571 -20.07 -15.91 6.92
CA GLY A 571 -19.06 -15.31 7.82
C GLY A 571 -18.04 -14.43 7.14
N ARG A 572 -18.09 -14.23 5.81
CA ARG A 572 -17.23 -13.27 5.12
C ARG A 572 -17.65 -11.85 5.47
N LYS A 573 -16.66 -10.97 5.68
CA LYS A 573 -16.89 -9.57 5.96
C LYS A 573 -17.35 -8.83 4.71
N LYS A 574 -18.34 -7.98 4.85
CA LYS A 574 -18.78 -7.09 3.78
C LYS A 574 -18.01 -5.78 3.88
N PHE A 575 -17.11 -5.59 2.94
CA PHE A 575 -16.37 -4.34 2.77
C PHE A 575 -16.92 -3.62 1.54
N TYR A 576 -17.41 -2.38 1.74
CA TYR A 576 -17.98 -1.53 0.69
C TYR A 576 -16.93 -0.58 0.13
N TYR A 577 -16.97 -0.38 -1.18
CA TYR A 577 -16.13 0.55 -1.93
C TYR A 577 -16.98 1.43 -2.88
N GLY A 578 -16.38 2.26 -3.75
CA GLY A 578 -17.09 3.21 -4.61
C GLY A 578 -18.24 2.59 -5.41
N GLY A 579 -19.44 3.19 -5.31
CA GLY A 579 -20.68 2.75 -5.94
C GLY A 579 -21.62 1.95 -5.01
N ASP A 580 -21.11 1.35 -3.93
CA ASP A 580 -21.92 0.51 -3.04
C ASP A 580 -22.92 1.31 -2.20
N TRP A 581 -22.62 2.57 -1.92
CA TRP A 581 -23.51 3.47 -1.16
C TRP A 581 -24.53 4.17 -2.05
N GLY A 582 -24.56 3.86 -3.35
CA GLY A 582 -25.42 4.53 -4.34
C GLY A 582 -24.85 5.85 -4.83
N ASP A 583 -23.58 6.12 -4.58
CA ASP A 583 -22.82 7.23 -5.12
C ASP A 583 -22.72 7.08 -6.65
N VAL A 584 -23.38 7.98 -7.37
CA VAL A 584 -23.53 7.88 -8.83
C VAL A 584 -22.20 8.15 -9.55
N PHE A 585 -21.37 8.99 -8.96
CA PHE A 585 -20.08 9.40 -9.51
C PHE A 585 -18.95 8.86 -8.62
N ASN A 586 -18.33 7.76 -9.05
CA ASN A 586 -17.33 7.06 -8.26
C ASN A 586 -16.29 6.36 -9.14
N ASP A 587 -15.19 5.93 -8.54
CA ASP A 587 -14.11 5.18 -9.19
C ASP A 587 -14.05 3.70 -8.77
N ASN A 588 -15.19 3.13 -8.33
CA ASN A 588 -15.39 1.71 -8.03
C ASN A 588 -14.38 1.23 -6.96
N ASN A 589 -13.76 0.04 -7.17
CA ASN A 589 -12.81 -0.56 -6.24
C ASN A 589 -11.38 -0.02 -6.36
N PHE A 590 -11.16 1.17 -6.94
CA PHE A 590 -9.79 1.67 -7.10
C PHE A 590 -9.09 1.95 -5.77
N CYS A 591 -9.87 2.18 -4.70
CA CYS A 591 -9.41 2.30 -3.32
C CYS A 591 -9.04 0.97 -2.62
N MET A 592 -9.16 -0.17 -3.31
CA MET A 592 -8.82 -1.50 -2.78
C MET A 592 -7.41 -1.89 -3.25
N ASP A 593 -6.42 -1.09 -2.88
CA ASP A 593 -5.07 -1.09 -3.44
C ASP A 593 -3.98 -1.27 -2.39
N GLY A 594 -4.36 -1.79 -1.22
CA GLY A 594 -3.49 -2.01 -0.08
C GLY A 594 -2.67 -3.31 -0.12
N LEU A 595 -1.58 -3.32 0.64
CA LEU A 595 -0.82 -4.52 1.02
C LEU A 595 -1.56 -5.34 2.09
N THR A 596 -2.58 -4.76 2.71
CA THR A 596 -3.44 -5.41 3.70
C THR A 596 -4.91 -5.19 3.36
N TYR A 597 -5.74 -6.16 3.76
CA TYR A 597 -7.18 -5.99 3.78
C TYR A 597 -7.60 -4.85 4.73
N PRO A 598 -8.84 -4.34 4.64
CA PRO A 598 -9.31 -3.26 5.51
C PRO A 598 -9.21 -3.57 7.01
N ASP A 599 -9.25 -4.84 7.39
CA ASP A 599 -9.08 -5.34 8.76
C ASP A 599 -7.64 -5.67 9.15
N ARG A 600 -6.67 -5.25 8.34
CA ARG A 600 -5.22 -5.48 8.52
C ARG A 600 -4.76 -6.94 8.36
N LYS A 601 -5.61 -7.83 7.86
CA LYS A 601 -5.13 -9.14 7.41
C LYS A 601 -4.14 -8.93 6.26
N PRO A 602 -2.95 -9.58 6.24
CA PRO A 602 -2.00 -9.44 5.13
C PRO A 602 -2.56 -9.97 3.81
N HIS A 603 -2.38 -9.24 2.71
CA HIS A 603 -2.42 -9.79 1.37
C HIS A 603 -1.13 -10.58 1.08
N THR A 604 -1.15 -11.45 0.07
CA THR A 604 0.06 -12.14 -0.40
C THR A 604 1.12 -11.15 -0.91
N GLY A 605 0.72 -9.96 -1.36
CA GLY A 605 1.59 -8.83 -1.72
C GLY A 605 2.46 -8.33 -0.56
N LEU A 606 1.93 -8.29 0.67
CA LEU A 606 2.72 -7.94 1.85
C LEU A 606 3.78 -8.99 2.18
N LEU A 607 3.43 -10.27 2.03
CA LEU A 607 4.37 -11.38 2.25
C LEU A 607 5.50 -11.38 1.19
N GLU A 608 5.16 -11.03 -0.05
CA GLU A 608 6.13 -10.80 -1.13
C GLU A 608 7.10 -9.67 -0.76
N ALA A 609 6.58 -8.50 -0.34
CA ALA A 609 7.36 -7.35 0.08
C ALA A 609 8.27 -7.67 1.27
N LYS A 610 7.77 -8.39 2.27
CA LYS A 610 8.57 -8.82 3.42
C LYS A 610 9.84 -9.55 3.00
N ASN A 611 9.72 -10.49 2.06
CA ASN A 611 10.88 -11.28 1.65
C ASN A 611 11.76 -10.53 0.63
N VAL A 612 11.21 -9.64 -0.19
CA VAL A 612 12.02 -8.74 -1.03
C VAL A 612 12.86 -7.81 -0.16
N TYR A 613 12.35 -7.34 0.97
CA TYR A 613 13.01 -6.42 1.90
C TYR A 613 13.85 -7.10 2.99
N ARG A 614 14.03 -8.42 2.92
CA ARG A 614 14.79 -9.19 3.93
C ARG A 614 16.16 -8.61 4.23
N PRO A 615 16.62 -8.62 5.50
CA PRO A 615 17.85 -7.94 5.93
C PRO A 615 19.13 -8.65 5.53
N VAL A 616 19.06 -9.88 5.06
CA VAL A 616 20.18 -10.66 4.52
C VAL A 616 19.81 -11.26 3.18
N ARG A 617 20.72 -11.26 2.22
CA ARG A 617 20.49 -11.83 0.90
C ARG A 617 21.61 -12.76 0.48
N LEU A 618 21.27 -13.94 -0.04
CA LEU A 618 22.19 -14.81 -0.76
C LEU A 618 22.54 -14.14 -2.09
N ILE A 619 23.84 -13.87 -2.34
CA ILE A 619 24.29 -13.11 -3.52
C ILE A 619 25.10 -13.95 -4.51
N SER A 620 25.76 -15.02 -4.06
CA SER A 620 26.47 -15.94 -4.95
C SER A 620 26.72 -17.31 -4.32
N VAL A 621 26.83 -18.32 -5.17
CA VAL A 621 27.19 -19.68 -4.80
C VAL A 621 28.32 -20.14 -5.68
N ALA A 622 29.39 -20.70 -5.08
CA ALA A 622 30.54 -21.26 -5.76
C ALA A 622 30.90 -22.64 -5.18
N GLY A 623 30.45 -23.70 -5.83
CA GLY A 623 30.53 -25.04 -5.27
C GLY A 623 29.72 -25.14 -3.95
N ASN A 624 30.41 -25.44 -2.85
CA ASN A 624 29.78 -25.52 -1.53
C ASN A 624 29.89 -24.23 -0.71
N GLU A 625 30.45 -23.17 -1.30
CA GLU A 625 30.57 -21.86 -0.65
C GLU A 625 29.35 -20.99 -1.02
N TYR A 626 28.63 -20.55 0.00
CA TYR A 626 27.45 -19.68 -0.09
C TYR A 626 27.80 -18.33 0.49
N THR A 627 27.71 -17.27 -0.35
CA THR A 627 28.05 -15.91 0.04
C THR A 627 26.80 -15.07 0.22
N PHE A 628 26.66 -14.46 1.38
CA PHE A 628 25.55 -13.58 1.77
C PHE A 628 26.02 -12.14 1.94
N CYS A 629 25.09 -11.22 1.90
CA CYS A 629 25.30 -9.80 2.17
C CYS A 629 24.37 -9.32 3.27
N ASN A 630 24.91 -8.58 4.23
CA ASN A 630 24.12 -7.79 5.17
C ASN A 630 23.55 -6.59 4.45
N MET A 631 22.22 -6.49 4.38
CA MET A 631 21.48 -5.41 3.69
C MET A 631 21.05 -4.29 4.64
N MET A 632 21.39 -4.39 5.93
CA MET A 632 21.11 -3.35 6.91
C MET A 632 22.10 -2.19 6.78
N ASP A 633 21.66 -0.99 7.16
CA ASP A 633 22.43 0.24 6.99
C ASP A 633 23.31 0.55 8.21
N PHE A 634 22.90 0.12 9.41
CA PHE A 634 23.57 0.44 10.68
C PHE A 634 23.89 -0.78 11.54
N THR A 635 23.12 -1.86 11.40
CA THR A 635 23.19 -3.02 12.31
C THR A 635 24.17 -4.09 11.83
N ASP A 636 25.11 -4.51 12.69
CA ASP A 636 25.90 -5.74 12.48
C ASP A 636 25.00 -6.97 12.66
N LEU A 637 25.29 -8.05 11.94
CA LEU A 637 24.53 -9.29 12.09
C LEU A 637 24.86 -10.02 13.40
N GLU A 638 26.07 -9.83 13.97
CA GLU A 638 26.51 -10.51 15.18
C GLU A 638 25.62 -10.17 16.38
N GLY A 639 24.98 -11.18 16.96
CA GLY A 639 24.06 -11.02 18.09
C GLY A 639 22.68 -10.47 17.74
N ASN A 640 22.41 -10.13 16.48
CA ASN A 640 21.13 -9.60 16.01
C ASN A 640 20.37 -10.57 15.10
N ILE A 641 21.08 -11.27 14.21
CA ILE A 641 20.44 -12.18 13.25
C ILE A 641 21.21 -13.49 13.17
N GLU A 642 20.52 -14.62 13.23
CA GLU A 642 21.04 -15.95 12.98
C GLU A 642 20.52 -16.51 11.67
N LEU A 643 21.35 -17.33 11.02
CA LEU A 643 21.02 -18.09 9.84
C LEU A 643 20.67 -19.53 10.22
N GLU A 644 19.54 -20.03 9.76
CA GLU A 644 19.25 -21.46 9.73
C GLU A 644 19.25 -21.92 8.25
N TYR A 645 20.01 -22.99 7.95
CA TYR A 645 19.84 -23.65 6.68
C TYR A 645 19.28 -25.05 6.84
N THR A 646 18.35 -25.40 5.97
CA THR A 646 17.74 -26.73 5.89
C THR A 646 17.98 -27.32 4.52
N VAL A 647 18.61 -28.49 4.47
CA VAL A 647 18.82 -29.27 3.22
C VAL A 647 17.68 -30.22 3.06
N TYR A 648 17.02 -30.16 1.92
CA TYR A 648 15.96 -31.07 1.52
C TYR A 648 16.43 -32.00 0.41
N ASN A 649 16.02 -33.25 0.46
CA ASN A 649 16.09 -34.20 -0.63
C ASN A 649 14.68 -34.75 -0.87
N ASP A 650 14.01 -34.21 -1.88
CA ASP A 650 12.59 -34.39 -2.13
C ASP A 650 11.75 -33.95 -0.90
N ARG A 651 10.99 -34.83 -0.25
CA ARG A 651 10.23 -34.54 1.00
C ARG A 651 11.09 -34.60 2.26
N ASP A 652 12.21 -35.28 2.21
CA ASP A 652 13.02 -35.59 3.38
C ASP A 652 13.89 -34.40 3.80
N VAL A 653 13.85 -34.05 5.08
CA VAL A 653 14.82 -33.14 5.68
C VAL A 653 16.11 -33.93 5.95
N VAL A 654 17.17 -33.61 5.24
CA VAL A 654 18.50 -34.24 5.39
C VAL A 654 19.24 -33.68 6.59
N ASN A 655 19.25 -32.35 6.72
CA ASN A 655 19.95 -31.65 7.78
C ASN A 655 19.35 -30.26 8.00
N THR A 656 19.33 -29.83 9.27
CA THR A 656 19.00 -28.46 9.66
C THR A 656 20.05 -27.96 10.63
N VAL A 657 20.67 -26.83 10.33
CA VAL A 657 21.75 -26.23 11.13
C VAL A 657 21.51 -24.75 11.31
N ARG A 658 21.64 -24.27 12.54
CA ARG A 658 21.60 -22.85 12.90
C ARG A 658 23.03 -22.35 13.09
N VAL A 659 23.34 -21.21 12.47
CA VAL A 659 24.70 -20.65 12.40
C VAL A 659 24.64 -19.17 12.81
N PRO A 660 25.44 -18.73 13.79
CA PRO A 660 25.59 -17.31 14.09
C PRO A 660 26.24 -16.60 12.89
N MET A 661 25.78 -15.40 12.59
CA MET A 661 26.31 -14.59 11.51
C MET A 661 27.15 -13.43 12.02
N LYS A 662 28.18 -13.06 11.27
CA LYS A 662 29.00 -11.89 11.56
C LYS A 662 29.32 -11.14 10.28
N ALA A 663 28.68 -10.00 10.09
CA ALA A 663 28.95 -9.06 9.02
C ALA A 663 28.47 -7.67 9.39
N ALA A 664 29.37 -6.70 9.34
CA ALA A 664 29.03 -5.30 9.45
C ALA A 664 28.05 -4.86 8.32
N PRO A 665 27.36 -3.72 8.45
CA PRO A 665 26.48 -3.18 7.41
C PRO A 665 27.11 -3.21 6.02
N HIS A 666 26.36 -3.69 5.04
CA HIS A 666 26.77 -3.83 3.61
C HIS A 666 27.99 -4.74 3.37
N LYS A 667 28.41 -5.53 4.36
CA LYS A 667 29.53 -6.48 4.18
C LYS A 667 29.02 -7.87 3.85
N LYS A 668 29.88 -8.60 3.14
CA LYS A 668 29.65 -9.98 2.73
C LYS A 668 30.25 -10.94 3.76
N PHE A 669 29.64 -12.09 3.89
CA PHE A 669 30.21 -13.24 4.59
C PHE A 669 29.89 -14.52 3.82
N SER A 670 30.65 -15.58 4.02
CA SER A 670 30.41 -16.87 3.40
C SER A 670 30.33 -17.98 4.43
N ILE A 671 29.52 -18.98 4.12
CA ILE A 671 29.51 -20.25 4.82
C ILE A 671 29.86 -21.38 3.84
N LEU A 672 30.49 -22.43 4.36
CA LEU A 672 30.75 -23.65 3.63
C LEU A 672 29.75 -24.71 4.11
N LEU A 673 29.01 -25.30 3.18
CA LEU A 673 28.14 -26.43 3.48
C LEU A 673 28.85 -27.75 3.16
N ASP A 674 28.45 -28.81 3.90
CA ASP A 674 28.90 -30.17 3.61
C ASP A 674 28.40 -30.62 2.24
N ALA A 675 28.93 -31.74 1.76
CA ALA A 675 28.50 -32.32 0.50
C ALA A 675 27.02 -32.72 0.56
N PHE A 676 26.29 -32.46 -0.51
CA PHE A 676 24.87 -32.72 -0.62
C PHE A 676 24.59 -34.17 -0.99
N PRO A 677 23.44 -34.72 -0.60
CA PRO A 677 23.02 -36.03 -1.08
C PRO A 677 22.81 -36.02 -2.58
N ASN A 678 22.99 -37.19 -3.20
CA ASN A 678 22.55 -37.36 -4.58
C ASN A 678 21.02 -37.52 -4.59
N GLY A 679 20.35 -36.74 -5.43
CA GLY A 679 18.89 -36.78 -5.55
C GLY A 679 18.41 -35.95 -6.75
N ASP A 680 17.21 -36.23 -7.18
CA ASP A 680 16.59 -35.52 -8.30
C ASP A 680 16.08 -34.12 -7.88
N ARG A 681 15.78 -33.94 -6.60
CA ARG A 681 15.20 -32.71 -6.01
C ARG A 681 15.94 -32.34 -4.73
N VAL A 682 17.11 -31.79 -4.87
CA VAL A 682 17.92 -31.34 -3.73
C VAL A 682 17.93 -29.83 -3.70
N ASN A 683 17.54 -29.25 -2.57
CA ASN A 683 17.60 -27.82 -2.39
C ASN A 683 17.97 -27.43 -0.96
N VAL A 684 18.42 -26.20 -0.79
CA VAL A 684 18.73 -25.61 0.52
C VAL A 684 17.89 -24.36 0.69
N VAL A 685 17.17 -24.29 1.81
CA VAL A 685 16.44 -23.09 2.24
C VAL A 685 17.21 -22.46 3.38
N PHE A 686 17.53 -21.18 3.24
CA PHE A 686 18.19 -20.35 4.24
C PHE A 686 17.17 -19.43 4.86
N ARG A 687 16.98 -19.51 6.19
CA ARG A 687 16.05 -18.68 6.96
C ARG A 687 16.81 -17.74 7.86
N TYR A 688 16.38 -16.49 7.97
CA TYR A 688 17.00 -15.46 8.78
C TYR A 688 16.14 -15.16 9.98
N TYR A 689 16.69 -15.35 11.19
CA TYR A 689 15.97 -15.21 12.45
C TYR A 689 16.46 -14.01 13.24
N ASN A 690 15.54 -13.19 13.70
CA ASN A 690 15.81 -12.15 14.70
C ASN A 690 16.15 -12.82 16.03
N VAL A 691 17.30 -12.46 16.62
CA VAL A 691 17.72 -12.94 17.94
C VAL A 691 18.06 -11.78 18.87
N SER A 692 17.85 -10.55 18.43
CA SER A 692 18.06 -9.35 19.24
C SER A 692 16.93 -9.20 20.25
N PRO A 693 17.25 -9.17 21.58
CA PRO A 693 16.23 -8.91 22.60
C PRO A 693 15.58 -7.54 22.47
N ASP A 694 16.37 -6.53 22.06
CA ASP A 694 15.93 -5.13 21.95
C ASP A 694 14.92 -4.89 20.82
N ARG A 695 14.72 -5.88 19.96
CA ARG A 695 13.81 -5.81 18.81
C ARG A 695 12.66 -6.81 18.89
N ALA A 696 12.57 -7.57 19.97
CA ALA A 696 11.60 -8.66 20.11
C ALA A 696 10.15 -8.14 20.10
N ASP A 697 9.93 -6.92 20.57
CA ASP A 697 8.58 -6.35 20.72
C ASP A 697 7.93 -5.95 19.37
N TYR A 698 8.74 -5.68 18.32
CA TYR A 698 8.23 -5.20 17.03
C TYR A 698 8.80 -5.93 15.81
N MET A 699 9.76 -6.84 15.98
CA MET A 699 10.28 -7.65 14.88
C MET A 699 9.92 -9.12 15.06
N PRO A 700 9.39 -9.79 14.01
CA PRO A 700 9.05 -11.21 14.10
C PRO A 700 10.32 -12.07 14.22
N GLU A 701 10.16 -13.30 14.69
CA GLU A 701 11.26 -14.26 14.75
C GLU A 701 11.83 -14.53 13.36
N LEU A 702 10.99 -14.83 12.36
CA LEU A 702 11.42 -15.04 10.98
C LEU A 702 11.38 -13.73 10.16
N LEU A 703 12.56 -13.28 9.72
CA LEU A 703 12.74 -12.05 8.93
C LEU A 703 12.62 -12.28 7.42
N GLY A 704 12.92 -13.47 6.95
CA GLY A 704 12.87 -13.82 5.53
C GLY A 704 13.72 -15.04 5.21
N PHE A 705 13.81 -15.35 3.93
CA PHE A 705 14.53 -16.54 3.48
C PHE A 705 15.15 -16.35 2.08
N ASP A 706 16.11 -17.20 1.75
CA ASP A 706 16.61 -17.48 0.39
C ASP A 706 16.57 -18.97 0.13
N GLN A 707 16.56 -19.34 -1.13
CA GLN A 707 16.68 -20.74 -1.56
C GLN A 707 17.75 -20.88 -2.64
N TYR A 708 18.48 -22.01 -2.59
CA TYR A 708 19.32 -22.45 -3.69
C TYR A 708 18.93 -23.86 -4.10
N VAL A 709 18.53 -24.02 -5.35
CA VAL A 709 18.17 -25.33 -5.93
C VAL A 709 19.41 -25.97 -6.53
N ILE A 710 19.83 -27.11 -6.00
CA ILE A 710 21.01 -27.89 -6.42
C ILE A 710 20.64 -28.79 -7.58
N SER A 711 19.54 -29.49 -7.45
CA SER A 711 18.95 -30.31 -8.51
C SER A 711 17.44 -30.16 -8.49
N SER A 712 16.84 -30.06 -9.65
CA SER A 712 15.38 -30.00 -9.84
C SER A 712 15.02 -30.64 -11.17
N GLY A 713 13.85 -31.20 -11.22
CA GLY A 713 13.24 -31.70 -12.43
C GLY A 713 13.33 -33.21 -12.59
N ARG A 714 12.16 -33.81 -12.52
CA ARG A 714 11.98 -35.17 -13.05
C ARG A 714 11.44 -35.05 -14.47
N ASN A 715 12.19 -35.57 -15.42
CA ASN A 715 11.57 -35.88 -16.71
C ASN A 715 10.73 -37.13 -16.54
N ASN A 716 9.52 -37.10 -17.01
CA ASN A 716 8.72 -38.31 -17.08
C ASN A 716 9.48 -39.40 -17.86
N ALA A 717 9.71 -40.54 -17.23
CA ALA A 717 10.25 -41.71 -17.94
C ALA A 717 9.37 -42.03 -19.15
N LYS A 718 9.96 -42.61 -20.21
CA LYS A 718 9.16 -43.09 -21.33
C LYS A 718 8.00 -43.93 -20.81
N MET A 719 6.79 -43.63 -21.29
CA MET A 719 5.63 -44.39 -20.94
C MET A 719 5.80 -45.87 -21.36
N LEU A 720 5.57 -46.78 -20.44
CA LEU A 720 5.61 -48.19 -20.70
C LEU A 720 4.20 -48.72 -20.66
N SER A 721 3.91 -49.72 -21.48
CA SER A 721 2.63 -50.40 -21.56
C SER A 721 2.85 -51.91 -21.56
N ASN A 722 2.09 -52.59 -20.71
CA ASN A 722 2.17 -54.08 -20.57
C ASN A 722 1.24 -54.81 -21.53
N ALA A 723 0.26 -54.09 -22.11
CA ALA A 723 -0.72 -54.59 -23.08
C ALA A 723 -1.06 -53.47 -24.07
N GLU A 724 -1.62 -53.79 -25.21
CA GLU A 724 -2.11 -52.81 -26.17
C GLU A 724 -3.53 -52.34 -25.81
N PRO A 725 -3.76 -51.01 -25.65
CA PRO A 725 -5.11 -50.50 -25.60
C PRO A 725 -5.76 -50.58 -26.98
N SER A 726 -7.06 -50.54 -27.02
CA SER A 726 -7.82 -50.46 -28.27
C SER A 726 -8.20 -49.05 -28.63
N ILE A 727 -8.14 -48.69 -29.89
CA ILE A 727 -8.70 -47.44 -30.42
C ILE A 727 -9.82 -47.83 -31.39
N THR A 728 -11.02 -47.27 -31.15
CA THR A 728 -12.13 -47.33 -32.10
C THR A 728 -12.67 -45.95 -32.33
N GLU A 729 -13.18 -45.65 -33.54
CA GLU A 729 -13.71 -44.34 -33.85
C GLU A 729 -14.93 -44.37 -34.73
N ASN A 730 -15.77 -43.38 -34.61
CA ASN A 730 -16.86 -43.05 -35.52
C ASN A 730 -16.78 -41.57 -36.00
N ALA A 731 -17.84 -41.10 -36.62
CA ALA A 731 -17.88 -39.73 -37.15
C ALA A 731 -17.69 -38.66 -36.06
N GLU A 732 -18.11 -38.94 -34.80
CA GLU A 732 -18.15 -37.95 -33.72
C GLU A 732 -17.12 -38.17 -32.64
N TYR A 733 -16.71 -39.44 -32.39
CA TYR A 733 -15.89 -39.80 -31.23
C TYR A 733 -14.71 -40.71 -31.61
N ILE A 734 -13.68 -40.63 -30.77
CA ILE A 734 -12.60 -41.60 -30.64
C ILE A 734 -12.72 -42.23 -29.24
N PHE A 735 -12.74 -43.55 -29.17
CA PHE A 735 -12.74 -44.31 -27.91
C PHE A 735 -11.40 -44.99 -27.75
N VAL A 736 -10.78 -44.78 -26.56
CA VAL A 736 -9.59 -45.49 -26.13
C VAL A 736 -9.97 -46.36 -24.94
N GLU A 737 -9.79 -47.68 -25.06
CA GLU A 737 -10.21 -48.63 -24.04
C GLU A 737 -9.04 -49.58 -23.70
N GLY A 738 -8.86 -49.83 -22.41
CA GLY A 738 -7.95 -50.80 -21.84
C GLY A 738 -8.56 -51.50 -20.64
N GLU A 739 -7.74 -52.24 -19.87
CA GLU A 739 -8.23 -52.93 -18.71
C GLU A 739 -8.68 -51.93 -17.64
N GLY A 740 -9.98 -51.93 -17.36
CA GLY A 740 -10.61 -51.08 -16.35
C GLY A 740 -10.84 -49.65 -16.74
N TYR A 741 -10.51 -49.17 -17.95
CA TYR A 741 -10.78 -47.79 -18.34
C TYR A 741 -11.40 -47.68 -19.74
N LYS A 742 -12.14 -46.55 -19.92
CA LYS A 742 -12.69 -46.11 -21.21
C LYS A 742 -12.65 -44.59 -21.29
N TYR A 743 -11.92 -44.04 -22.24
CA TYR A 743 -11.79 -42.64 -22.51
C TYR A 743 -12.48 -42.27 -23.82
N THR A 744 -13.26 -41.19 -23.80
CA THR A 744 -14.04 -40.75 -24.97
C THR A 744 -13.58 -39.34 -25.37
N TYR A 745 -12.95 -39.23 -26.54
CA TYR A 745 -12.56 -37.94 -27.13
C TYR A 745 -13.61 -37.50 -28.16
N SER A 746 -14.17 -36.33 -28.00
CA SER A 746 -15.14 -35.72 -28.91
C SER A 746 -14.40 -34.92 -29.98
N LYS A 747 -14.53 -35.34 -31.24
CA LYS A 747 -13.97 -34.64 -32.43
C LYS A 747 -14.61 -33.27 -32.63
N LYS A 748 -15.89 -33.11 -32.20
CA LYS A 748 -16.62 -31.84 -32.26
C LYS A 748 -16.20 -30.85 -31.19
N LEU A 749 -15.99 -31.33 -29.96
CA LEU A 749 -15.59 -30.49 -28.84
C LEU A 749 -14.09 -30.26 -28.76
N CYS A 750 -13.28 -31.01 -29.57
CA CYS A 750 -11.83 -31.00 -29.55
C CYS A 750 -11.24 -31.34 -28.19
N ALA A 751 -11.89 -32.30 -27.47
CA ALA A 751 -11.60 -32.51 -26.05
C ALA A 751 -11.99 -33.91 -25.62
N PHE A 752 -11.36 -34.45 -24.57
CA PHE A 752 -11.92 -35.60 -23.84
C PHE A 752 -13.20 -35.16 -23.15
N GLU A 753 -14.31 -35.80 -23.53
CA GLU A 753 -15.63 -35.59 -22.95
C GLU A 753 -15.85 -36.44 -21.70
N ASN A 754 -15.21 -37.63 -21.69
CA ASN A 754 -15.30 -38.55 -20.56
C ASN A 754 -13.96 -39.30 -20.37
N LEU A 755 -13.56 -39.39 -19.12
CA LEU A 755 -12.45 -40.18 -18.62
C LEU A 755 -12.97 -41.11 -17.52
N THR A 756 -13.29 -42.35 -17.89
CA THR A 756 -13.80 -43.35 -16.94
C THR A 756 -12.73 -44.39 -16.66
N LYS A 757 -12.43 -44.64 -15.38
CA LYS A 757 -11.52 -45.71 -14.94
C LYS A 757 -12.11 -46.38 -13.69
N ASN A 758 -12.09 -47.73 -13.66
CA ASN A 758 -12.65 -48.56 -12.59
C ASN A 758 -14.12 -48.22 -12.26
N GLY A 759 -14.88 -47.83 -13.30
CA GLY A 759 -16.30 -47.46 -13.16
C GLY A 759 -16.58 -46.07 -12.67
N LYS A 760 -15.55 -45.26 -12.36
CA LYS A 760 -15.65 -43.86 -11.95
C LYS A 760 -15.37 -42.90 -13.12
N SER A 761 -16.22 -41.91 -13.31
CA SER A 761 -15.99 -40.79 -14.23
C SER A 761 -15.28 -39.67 -13.51
N TYR A 762 -14.18 -39.19 -14.07
CA TYR A 762 -13.36 -38.10 -13.46
C TYR A 762 -13.80 -36.72 -13.90
N LEU A 763 -14.36 -36.58 -15.10
CA LEU A 763 -14.75 -35.27 -15.63
C LEU A 763 -16.25 -35.01 -15.43
N LYS A 764 -16.58 -33.80 -14.99
CA LYS A 764 -17.93 -33.22 -15.00
C LYS A 764 -18.20 -32.42 -16.28
N GLU A 765 -17.15 -31.87 -16.87
CA GLU A 765 -17.18 -31.16 -18.15
C GLU A 765 -16.00 -31.61 -19.04
N PRO A 766 -16.08 -31.42 -20.36
CA PRO A 766 -14.98 -31.75 -21.24
C PRO A 766 -13.65 -31.04 -20.87
N MET A 767 -12.55 -31.76 -20.86
CA MET A 767 -11.20 -31.24 -20.64
C MET A 767 -10.78 -30.39 -21.84
N ARG A 768 -10.67 -29.06 -21.65
CA ARG A 768 -10.47 -28.10 -22.73
C ARG A 768 -9.19 -27.30 -22.60
N ILE A 769 -8.71 -26.79 -23.74
CA ILE A 769 -7.71 -25.73 -23.80
C ILE A 769 -8.30 -24.50 -23.11
N ASN A 770 -7.51 -23.83 -22.27
CA ASN A 770 -7.88 -22.66 -21.51
C ASN A 770 -6.86 -21.53 -21.72
N ILE A 771 -7.36 -20.35 -22.12
CA ILE A 771 -6.57 -19.11 -22.21
C ILE A 771 -7.17 -17.99 -21.34
N TRP A 772 -8.26 -18.25 -20.60
CA TRP A 772 -8.93 -17.26 -19.79
C TRP A 772 -8.54 -17.37 -18.32
N ARG A 773 -8.21 -16.23 -17.71
CA ARG A 773 -8.20 -16.03 -16.25
C ARG A 773 -9.18 -14.92 -15.88
N ALA A 774 -9.69 -14.93 -14.65
CA ALA A 774 -10.40 -13.78 -14.12
C ALA A 774 -9.44 -12.59 -14.09
N PRO A 775 -9.73 -11.50 -14.83
CA PRO A 775 -8.79 -10.38 -14.90
C PRO A 775 -8.47 -9.85 -13.50
N THR A 776 -7.19 -9.67 -13.20
CA THR A 776 -6.77 -8.97 -11.99
C THR A 776 -6.95 -7.46 -12.18
N ASP A 777 -6.92 -6.71 -11.08
CA ASP A 777 -6.97 -5.25 -11.15
C ASP A 777 -5.80 -4.69 -11.97
N ASN A 778 -4.63 -5.33 -11.92
CA ASN A 778 -3.47 -4.98 -12.73
C ASN A 778 -3.63 -5.32 -14.23
N ASP A 779 -4.61 -6.11 -14.60
CA ASP A 779 -4.96 -6.34 -16.01
C ASP A 779 -5.84 -5.22 -16.61
N ASN A 780 -6.04 -4.10 -15.92
CA ASN A 780 -7.04 -3.08 -16.24
C ASN A 780 -7.00 -2.61 -17.70
N PHE A 781 -5.82 -2.39 -18.27
CA PHE A 781 -5.65 -2.01 -19.67
C PHE A 781 -5.65 -3.22 -20.61
N ALA A 782 -5.04 -4.34 -20.19
CA ALA A 782 -4.94 -5.55 -21.00
C ALA A 782 -6.31 -6.22 -21.23
N LYS A 783 -7.15 -6.31 -20.17
CA LYS A 783 -8.49 -6.92 -20.22
C LYS A 783 -9.41 -6.30 -21.26
N GLN A 784 -9.27 -5.00 -21.55
CA GLN A 784 -10.06 -4.34 -22.58
C GLN A 784 -9.84 -4.96 -23.97
N ASN A 785 -8.59 -5.34 -24.27
CA ASN A 785 -8.25 -6.01 -25.51
C ASN A 785 -8.68 -7.49 -25.50
N TRP A 786 -8.62 -8.17 -24.35
CA TRP A 786 -9.13 -9.54 -24.21
C TRP A 786 -10.63 -9.63 -24.47
N TYR A 787 -11.42 -8.70 -23.90
CA TYR A 787 -12.87 -8.62 -24.15
C TYR A 787 -13.19 -8.24 -25.61
N LYS A 788 -12.45 -7.31 -26.22
CA LYS A 788 -12.62 -6.97 -27.64
C LYS A 788 -12.39 -8.18 -28.56
N MET A 789 -11.49 -9.11 -28.16
CA MET A 789 -11.18 -10.33 -28.89
C MET A 789 -11.97 -11.55 -28.42
N HIS A 790 -12.85 -11.38 -27.43
CA HIS A 790 -13.70 -12.42 -26.84
C HIS A 790 -12.91 -13.64 -26.33
N TYR A 791 -11.78 -13.41 -25.65
CA TYR A 791 -10.98 -14.48 -25.02
C TYR A 791 -11.77 -15.24 -23.94
N ASP A 792 -12.81 -14.63 -23.39
CA ASP A 792 -13.76 -15.16 -22.43
C ASP A 792 -14.82 -16.10 -23.06
N ASN A 793 -14.92 -16.15 -24.40
CA ASN A 793 -15.95 -16.93 -25.10
C ASN A 793 -15.43 -17.58 -26.39
N LEU A 794 -14.67 -18.66 -26.22
CA LEU A 794 -13.95 -19.33 -27.28
C LEU A 794 -14.77 -20.39 -28.02
N THR A 795 -14.45 -20.57 -29.28
CA THR A 795 -14.91 -21.66 -30.14
C THR A 795 -13.74 -22.49 -30.64
N PHE A 796 -13.92 -23.80 -30.71
CA PHE A 796 -12.87 -24.75 -31.11
C PHE A 796 -13.25 -25.48 -32.38
N ARG A 797 -12.24 -25.76 -33.22
CA ARG A 797 -12.43 -26.54 -34.43
C ARG A 797 -11.22 -27.43 -34.69
N THR A 798 -11.46 -28.76 -34.74
CA THR A 798 -10.46 -29.70 -35.23
C THR A 798 -10.15 -29.42 -36.70
N LYS A 799 -8.89 -29.22 -37.01
CA LYS A 799 -8.37 -29.07 -38.37
C LYS A 799 -7.88 -30.40 -38.88
N GLU A 800 -7.12 -31.11 -38.04
CA GLU A 800 -6.60 -32.43 -38.32
C GLU A 800 -6.69 -33.26 -37.04
N ILE A 801 -6.95 -34.57 -37.20
CA ILE A 801 -6.91 -35.53 -36.14
C ILE A 801 -6.42 -36.86 -36.71
N SER A 802 -5.52 -37.52 -36.03
CA SER A 802 -5.03 -38.83 -36.40
C SER A 802 -4.83 -39.69 -35.16
N THR A 803 -5.00 -41.00 -35.35
CA THR A 803 -4.85 -42.01 -34.31
C THR A 803 -3.93 -43.13 -34.77
N LYS A 804 -3.16 -43.66 -33.84
CA LYS A 804 -2.33 -44.88 -34.09
C LYS A 804 -2.11 -45.62 -32.79
N ILE A 805 -1.73 -46.90 -32.91
CA ILE A 805 -1.13 -47.63 -31.80
C ILE A 805 0.37 -47.81 -32.16
N GLU A 806 1.24 -47.44 -31.25
CA GLU A 806 2.68 -47.56 -31.38
C GLU A 806 3.31 -47.82 -30.01
N ASP A 807 4.33 -48.68 -29.90
CA ASP A 807 4.97 -49.01 -28.61
C ASP A 807 3.97 -49.45 -27.54
N SER A 808 2.90 -50.17 -27.95
CA SER A 808 1.79 -50.58 -27.10
C SER A 808 1.03 -49.46 -26.37
N CYS A 809 1.06 -48.25 -26.91
CA CYS A 809 0.30 -47.08 -26.44
C CYS A 809 -0.66 -46.57 -27.52
N ALA A 810 -1.80 -46.03 -27.10
CA ALA A 810 -2.70 -45.31 -28.01
C ALA A 810 -2.23 -43.85 -28.15
N TYR A 811 -2.10 -43.37 -29.38
CA TYR A 811 -1.74 -42.02 -29.75
C TYR A 811 -2.93 -41.33 -30.40
N ILE A 812 -3.21 -40.11 -29.95
CA ILE A 812 -4.16 -39.21 -30.58
C ILE A 812 -3.39 -37.90 -30.84
N HIS A 813 -3.23 -37.56 -32.10
CA HIS A 813 -2.72 -36.21 -32.49
C HIS A 813 -3.88 -35.33 -32.90
N THR A 814 -3.92 -34.08 -32.45
CA THR A 814 -4.94 -33.09 -32.83
C THR A 814 -4.35 -31.77 -33.17
N ASP A 815 -4.82 -31.18 -34.26
CA ASP A 815 -4.57 -29.79 -34.68
C ASP A 815 -5.88 -29.02 -34.52
N ILE A 816 -5.90 -28.05 -33.60
CA ILE A 816 -7.08 -27.35 -33.17
C ILE A 816 -6.94 -25.84 -33.45
N SER A 817 -7.91 -25.29 -34.16
CA SER A 817 -8.06 -23.83 -34.27
C SER A 817 -8.93 -23.34 -33.14
N VAL A 818 -8.39 -22.40 -32.36
CA VAL A 818 -9.09 -21.69 -31.29
C VAL A 818 -9.45 -20.27 -31.79
N SER A 819 -10.70 -19.90 -31.70
CA SER A 819 -11.24 -18.67 -32.26
C SER A 819 -12.34 -18.12 -31.36
N ALA A 820 -12.80 -16.93 -31.66
CA ALA A 820 -14.05 -16.37 -31.11
C ALA A 820 -15.01 -15.99 -32.26
N ILE A 821 -16.30 -15.78 -31.94
CA ILE A 821 -17.28 -15.40 -32.94
C ILE A 821 -16.86 -14.08 -33.60
N SER A 822 -16.95 -14.04 -34.93
CA SER A 822 -16.59 -12.90 -35.79
C SER A 822 -15.11 -12.49 -35.78
N MET A 823 -14.23 -13.27 -35.08
CA MET A 823 -12.80 -12.99 -35.02
C MET A 823 -11.99 -13.96 -35.86
N ALA A 824 -10.78 -13.53 -36.31
CA ALA A 824 -9.80 -14.41 -36.88
C ALA A 824 -9.36 -15.47 -35.85
N PRO A 825 -8.84 -16.65 -36.26
CA PRO A 825 -8.28 -17.60 -35.32
C PRO A 825 -7.21 -16.96 -34.44
N ILE A 826 -7.37 -17.15 -33.10
CA ILE A 826 -6.45 -16.61 -32.11
C ILE A 826 -5.24 -17.51 -32.01
N LEU A 827 -5.47 -18.80 -31.86
CA LEU A 827 -4.42 -19.82 -31.71
C LEU A 827 -4.63 -20.96 -32.68
N ARG A 828 -3.54 -21.63 -33.02
CA ARG A 828 -3.48 -22.97 -33.51
C ARG A 828 -2.74 -23.84 -32.50
N VAL A 829 -3.42 -24.82 -31.94
CA VAL A 829 -2.89 -25.66 -30.86
C VAL A 829 -2.73 -27.08 -31.35
N TYR A 830 -1.55 -27.64 -31.16
CA TYR A 830 -1.22 -29.00 -31.50
C TYR A 830 -1.11 -29.80 -30.20
N VAL A 831 -1.93 -30.85 -30.04
CA VAL A 831 -1.95 -31.69 -28.86
C VAL A 831 -1.70 -33.14 -29.21
N ASP A 832 -0.69 -33.73 -28.58
CA ASP A 832 -0.39 -35.15 -28.63
C ASP A 832 -0.76 -35.81 -27.32
N TYR A 833 -1.71 -36.71 -27.37
CA TYR A 833 -2.08 -37.59 -26.25
C TYR A 833 -1.46 -38.96 -26.45
N THR A 834 -0.75 -39.46 -25.44
CA THR A 834 -0.25 -40.86 -25.39
C THR A 834 -0.88 -41.56 -24.19
N ILE A 835 -1.59 -42.65 -24.41
CA ILE A 835 -2.34 -43.38 -23.37
C ILE A 835 -1.86 -44.87 -23.35
N ASN A 836 -1.44 -45.33 -22.18
CA ASN A 836 -0.97 -46.71 -21.99
C ASN A 836 -2.10 -47.67 -21.59
N SER A 837 -1.75 -48.95 -21.36
CA SER A 837 -2.68 -49.98 -20.95
C SER A 837 -3.38 -49.71 -19.62
N ASP A 838 -2.76 -48.90 -18.76
CA ASP A 838 -3.25 -48.60 -17.40
C ASP A 838 -4.15 -47.35 -17.38
N GLY A 839 -4.29 -46.70 -18.53
CA GLY A 839 -5.02 -45.45 -18.67
C GLY A 839 -4.24 -44.22 -18.20
N ASP A 840 -2.95 -44.32 -17.95
CA ASP A 840 -2.09 -43.12 -17.74
C ASP A 840 -1.99 -42.33 -19.06
N MET A 841 -2.04 -41.02 -18.99
CA MET A 841 -2.08 -40.14 -20.17
C MET A 841 -0.92 -39.13 -20.16
N ASP A 842 -0.06 -39.16 -21.17
CA ASP A 842 0.85 -38.07 -21.45
C ASP A 842 0.16 -37.08 -22.36
N ILE A 843 0.28 -35.79 -22.01
CA ILE A 843 -0.27 -34.67 -22.76
C ILE A 843 0.87 -33.72 -23.12
N LYS A 844 1.11 -33.59 -24.43
CA LYS A 844 2.06 -32.58 -24.95
C LYS A 844 1.31 -31.61 -25.82
N PHE A 845 1.35 -30.32 -25.48
CA PHE A 845 0.80 -29.33 -26.37
C PHE A 845 1.73 -28.16 -26.59
N LYS A 846 1.64 -27.59 -27.78
CA LYS A 846 2.27 -26.35 -28.18
C LYS A 846 1.29 -25.52 -28.99
N ALA A 847 1.53 -24.22 -29.09
CA ALA A 847 0.62 -23.31 -29.76
C ALA A 847 1.34 -22.30 -30.65
N ASP A 848 0.73 -22.03 -31.79
CA ASP A 848 1.04 -20.89 -32.65
C ASP A 848 -0.04 -19.81 -32.48
N MET A 849 0.34 -18.54 -32.51
CA MET A 849 -0.53 -17.39 -32.33
C MET A 849 -0.29 -16.34 -33.42
N ASP A 850 -1.34 -15.73 -33.91
CA ASP A 850 -1.18 -14.57 -34.80
C ASP A 850 -0.53 -13.41 -34.02
N VAL A 851 0.58 -12.89 -34.53
CA VAL A 851 1.35 -11.80 -33.87
C VAL A 851 0.57 -10.50 -33.67
N ARG A 852 -0.59 -10.36 -34.33
CA ARG A 852 -1.51 -9.20 -34.18
C ARG A 852 -2.49 -9.35 -33.02
N MET A 853 -2.56 -10.53 -32.41
CA MET A 853 -3.47 -10.77 -31.29
C MET A 853 -2.91 -10.18 -29.99
N PRO A 854 -3.77 -9.73 -29.07
CA PRO A 854 -3.36 -9.31 -27.75
C PRO A 854 -2.66 -10.43 -26.97
N LEU A 855 -1.82 -10.06 -26.00
CA LEU A 855 -1.17 -10.98 -25.07
C LEU A 855 -2.18 -11.96 -24.46
N LEU A 856 -1.77 -13.20 -24.24
CA LEU A 856 -2.61 -14.16 -23.54
C LEU A 856 -2.50 -13.98 -22.01
N PRO A 857 -3.61 -14.01 -21.27
CA PRO A 857 -3.58 -14.04 -19.81
C PRO A 857 -3.04 -15.36 -19.24
N ARG A 858 -3.38 -16.48 -19.91
CA ARG A 858 -2.91 -17.82 -19.53
C ARG A 858 -2.87 -18.71 -20.78
N LEU A 859 -2.14 -19.82 -20.71
CA LEU A 859 -2.11 -20.83 -21.76
C LEU A 859 -2.00 -22.22 -21.13
N GLY A 860 -3.08 -23.00 -21.16
CA GLY A 860 -3.10 -24.31 -20.54
C GLY A 860 -4.34 -25.12 -20.86
N MET A 861 -4.69 -26.00 -19.93
CA MET A 861 -5.86 -26.88 -19.98
C MET A 861 -6.68 -26.80 -18.70
N LYS A 862 -8.00 -26.93 -18.81
CA LYS A 862 -8.95 -26.92 -17.69
C LYS A 862 -9.65 -28.27 -17.59
N MET A 863 -9.71 -28.82 -16.37
CA MET A 863 -10.52 -29.99 -15.99
C MET A 863 -11.51 -29.59 -14.90
N VAL A 864 -12.76 -29.92 -15.05
CA VAL A 864 -13.80 -29.77 -14.02
C VAL A 864 -14.08 -31.13 -13.42
N LEU A 865 -13.85 -31.28 -12.14
CA LEU A 865 -13.85 -32.48 -11.36
C LEU A 865 -14.98 -32.49 -10.35
N ASP A 866 -15.20 -33.64 -9.70
CA ASP A 866 -16.11 -33.71 -8.55
C ASP A 866 -15.61 -32.85 -7.40
N HIS A 867 -16.50 -32.18 -6.69
CA HIS A 867 -16.16 -31.29 -5.55
C HIS A 867 -15.37 -32.02 -4.44
N GLY A 868 -15.49 -33.35 -4.34
CA GLY A 868 -14.78 -34.15 -3.34
C GLY A 868 -13.24 -34.19 -3.47
N TYR A 869 -12.68 -33.67 -4.55
CA TYR A 869 -11.21 -33.49 -4.69
C TYR A 869 -10.76 -32.26 -3.93
N GLU A 870 -10.69 -32.34 -2.61
CA GLU A 870 -10.39 -31.22 -1.70
C GLU A 870 -8.95 -31.19 -1.25
N ASN A 871 -8.24 -32.33 -1.10
CA ASN A 871 -6.89 -32.37 -0.57
C ASN A 871 -5.87 -32.28 -1.69
N VAL A 872 -4.94 -31.34 -1.56
CA VAL A 872 -3.89 -31.03 -2.54
C VAL A 872 -2.53 -31.30 -1.93
N SER A 873 -1.66 -32.05 -2.64
CA SER A 873 -0.26 -32.18 -2.32
C SER A 873 0.54 -31.87 -3.57
N TYR A 874 1.50 -30.94 -3.49
CA TYR A 874 2.23 -30.50 -4.67
C TYR A 874 3.71 -30.23 -4.41
N TYR A 875 4.53 -30.42 -5.46
CA TYR A 875 5.89 -29.93 -5.50
C TYR A 875 5.95 -28.75 -6.48
N GLY A 876 6.15 -27.54 -5.93
CA GLY A 876 6.11 -26.28 -6.68
C GLY A 876 6.49 -25.11 -5.78
N TYR A 877 6.35 -23.86 -6.27
CA TYR A 877 6.51 -22.70 -5.43
C TYR A 877 5.29 -22.50 -4.52
N GLY A 878 5.53 -22.55 -3.21
CA GLY A 878 4.55 -22.43 -2.14
C GLY A 878 5.21 -21.98 -0.83
N PRO A 879 4.47 -21.90 0.30
CA PRO A 879 3.06 -22.25 0.45
C PRO A 879 2.05 -21.29 -0.18
N ASN A 880 2.43 -19.99 -0.33
CA ASN A 880 1.53 -18.96 -0.86
C ASN A 880 1.37 -19.08 -2.38
N GLU A 881 0.32 -18.45 -2.91
CA GLU A 881 0.20 -18.31 -4.37
C GLU A 881 1.45 -17.70 -4.99
N SER A 882 1.75 -18.10 -6.19
CA SER A 882 2.95 -17.63 -6.88
C SER A 882 2.75 -17.54 -8.38
N TYR A 883 3.32 -16.46 -8.94
CA TYR A 883 3.31 -16.15 -10.37
C TYR A 883 4.74 -15.92 -10.86
N VAL A 884 4.93 -15.83 -12.15
CA VAL A 884 6.27 -15.67 -12.74
C VAL A 884 7.03 -14.45 -12.19
N ASP A 885 6.34 -13.38 -11.81
CA ASP A 885 6.85 -12.10 -11.30
C ASP A 885 6.51 -11.80 -9.84
N LYS A 886 5.67 -12.64 -9.17
CA LYS A 886 5.27 -12.53 -7.76
C LYS A 886 5.45 -13.90 -7.11
N ARG A 887 6.60 -14.16 -6.50
CA ARG A 887 6.94 -15.48 -5.92
C ARG A 887 7.97 -15.45 -4.80
N ARG A 888 8.32 -14.28 -4.28
CA ARG A 888 9.34 -14.18 -3.22
C ARG A 888 8.79 -14.57 -1.85
N SER A 889 7.47 -14.55 -1.69
CA SER A 889 6.79 -15.10 -0.52
C SER A 889 6.80 -16.65 -0.48
N SER A 890 7.27 -17.29 -1.55
CA SER A 890 7.24 -18.74 -1.76
C SER A 890 8.62 -19.29 -2.12
N TYR A 891 8.82 -20.60 -1.88
CA TYR A 891 10.01 -21.34 -2.29
C TYR A 891 9.63 -22.69 -2.89
N LEU A 892 10.52 -23.26 -3.69
CA LEU A 892 10.28 -24.56 -4.33
C LEU A 892 10.39 -25.69 -3.29
N GLY A 893 9.32 -26.46 -3.12
CA GLY A 893 9.24 -27.54 -2.14
C GLY A 893 7.96 -28.34 -2.23
N TRP A 894 7.81 -29.28 -1.30
CA TRP A 894 6.54 -30.02 -1.10
C TRP A 894 5.65 -29.29 -0.11
N PHE A 895 4.38 -29.15 -0.50
CA PHE A 895 3.32 -28.55 0.32
C PHE A 895 2.05 -29.39 0.27
N ASP A 896 1.33 -29.41 1.38
CA ASP A 896 0.04 -30.06 1.50
C ASP A 896 -0.98 -29.02 1.97
N ASP A 897 -2.11 -28.91 1.28
CA ASP A 897 -3.16 -27.92 1.56
C ASP A 897 -4.54 -28.44 1.11
N SER A 898 -5.56 -27.60 1.20
CA SER A 898 -6.89 -27.86 0.68
C SER A 898 -7.24 -26.86 -0.44
N VAL A 899 -8.13 -27.29 -1.35
CA VAL A 899 -8.64 -26.41 -2.41
C VAL A 899 -9.29 -25.15 -1.82
N THR A 900 -10.01 -25.32 -0.72
CA THR A 900 -10.64 -24.21 0.01
C THR A 900 -9.61 -23.21 0.54
N ASN A 901 -8.50 -23.67 1.17
CA ASN A 901 -7.49 -22.79 1.74
C ASN A 901 -6.59 -22.13 0.69
N MET A 902 -6.46 -22.74 -0.49
CA MET A 902 -5.65 -22.18 -1.59
C MET A 902 -6.34 -21.00 -2.28
N HIS A 903 -7.58 -20.67 -1.90
CA HIS A 903 -8.30 -19.50 -2.39
C HIS A 903 -7.89 -18.26 -1.60
N GLU A 904 -7.39 -17.22 -2.28
CA GLU A 904 -7.18 -15.89 -1.70
C GLU A 904 -8.46 -15.06 -1.89
N ASP A 905 -9.04 -14.62 -0.79
CA ASP A 905 -10.39 -14.05 -0.74
C ASP A 905 -10.35 -12.52 -0.94
N TYR A 906 -9.77 -12.06 -2.06
CA TYR A 906 -9.72 -10.64 -2.40
C TYR A 906 -11.12 -10.02 -2.35
N VAL A 907 -11.26 -8.82 -1.76
CA VAL A 907 -12.56 -8.13 -1.63
C VAL A 907 -13.28 -8.03 -2.98
N ARG A 908 -12.55 -7.64 -4.03
CA ARG A 908 -13.00 -7.82 -5.41
C ARG A 908 -12.40 -9.09 -5.99
N PRO A 909 -13.25 -10.12 -6.25
CA PRO A 909 -12.77 -11.39 -6.79
C PRO A 909 -12.03 -11.25 -8.12
N GLN A 910 -10.94 -11.99 -8.23
CA GLN A 910 -10.05 -11.99 -9.39
C GLN A 910 -9.21 -13.26 -9.41
N GLU A 911 -8.37 -13.48 -10.42
CA GLU A 911 -7.44 -14.60 -10.47
C GLU A 911 -6.59 -14.65 -9.20
N ASN A 912 -6.54 -15.84 -8.58
CA ASN A 912 -5.78 -16.12 -7.37
C ASN A 912 -5.38 -17.59 -7.29
N GLY A 913 -4.53 -17.96 -6.33
CA GLY A 913 -4.20 -19.34 -6.00
C GLY A 913 -3.39 -20.09 -7.07
N SER A 914 -2.70 -19.42 -7.98
CA SER A 914 -1.77 -20.08 -8.90
C SER A 914 -0.48 -20.49 -8.20
N HIS A 915 0.13 -21.62 -8.60
CA HIS A 915 1.43 -22.11 -8.12
C HIS A 915 2.40 -22.29 -9.28
N TYR A 916 3.36 -21.36 -9.37
CA TYR A 916 4.36 -21.31 -10.43
C TYR A 916 5.38 -22.44 -10.32
N GLY A 917 5.86 -22.92 -11.46
CA GLY A 917 7.02 -23.82 -11.54
C GLY A 917 6.82 -25.16 -10.86
N SER A 918 5.61 -25.67 -10.83
CA SER A 918 5.24 -26.95 -10.25
C SER A 918 5.71 -28.11 -11.13
N GLU A 919 6.04 -29.23 -10.49
CA GLU A 919 6.47 -30.46 -11.16
C GLU A 919 5.54 -31.64 -10.85
N GLU A 920 4.85 -31.58 -9.72
CA GLU A 920 3.86 -32.57 -9.31
C GLU A 920 2.69 -31.91 -8.60
N VAL A 921 1.47 -32.42 -8.87
CA VAL A 921 0.22 -32.08 -8.17
C VAL A 921 -0.57 -33.36 -7.99
N LEU A 922 -0.98 -33.61 -6.75
CA LEU A 922 -1.80 -34.76 -6.38
C LEU A 922 -3.08 -34.24 -5.71
N LEU A 923 -4.21 -34.41 -6.41
CA LEU A 923 -5.53 -34.12 -5.90
C LEU A 923 -6.15 -35.40 -5.37
N LYS A 924 -6.63 -35.39 -4.12
CA LYS A 924 -7.21 -36.56 -3.45
C LYS A 924 -8.66 -36.33 -3.08
N ALA A 925 -9.49 -37.29 -3.44
CA ALA A 925 -10.83 -37.49 -2.89
C ALA A 925 -10.83 -38.71 -1.96
N THR A 926 -11.98 -39.05 -1.40
CA THR A 926 -12.11 -40.19 -0.46
C THR A 926 -11.72 -41.54 -1.09
N ASP A 927 -12.01 -41.76 -2.36
CA ASP A 927 -11.93 -43.03 -3.05
C ASP A 927 -11.13 -43.00 -4.36
N SER A 928 -10.45 -41.90 -4.62
CA SER A 928 -9.69 -41.71 -5.88
C SER A 928 -8.71 -40.55 -5.75
N ASP A 929 -7.71 -40.58 -6.61
CA ASP A 929 -6.80 -39.47 -6.79
C ASP A 929 -6.53 -39.18 -8.26
N ILE A 930 -6.02 -37.94 -8.51
CA ILE A 930 -5.53 -37.49 -9.79
C ILE A 930 -4.12 -36.99 -9.56
N HIS A 931 -3.14 -37.60 -10.24
CA HIS A 931 -1.75 -37.20 -10.13
C HIS A 931 -1.27 -36.60 -11.45
N VAL A 932 -0.86 -35.31 -11.43
CA VAL A 932 -0.25 -34.62 -12.56
C VAL A 932 1.23 -34.47 -12.29
N SER A 933 2.07 -34.84 -13.26
CA SER A 933 3.53 -34.67 -13.16
C SER A 933 4.13 -34.21 -14.49
N GLY A 934 5.16 -33.37 -14.44
CA GLY A 934 5.84 -32.85 -15.62
C GLY A 934 7.09 -32.02 -15.27
N PRO A 935 7.88 -31.59 -16.26
CA PRO A 935 9.13 -30.89 -15.99
C PRO A 935 8.96 -29.52 -15.31
N ARG A 936 8.01 -28.72 -15.71
CA ARG A 936 7.59 -27.48 -15.07
C ARG A 936 6.29 -26.97 -15.70
N PHE A 937 5.32 -26.67 -14.88
CA PHE A 937 4.06 -26.07 -15.28
C PHE A 937 3.57 -25.14 -14.16
N SER A 938 2.55 -24.36 -14.39
CA SER A 938 1.80 -23.73 -13.31
C SER A 938 0.48 -24.47 -13.13
N PHE A 939 -0.05 -24.49 -11.91
CA PHE A 939 -1.40 -24.99 -11.70
C PHE A 939 -2.19 -24.04 -10.80
N ASN A 940 -3.50 -24.12 -10.97
CA ASN A 940 -4.48 -23.48 -10.11
C ASN A 940 -5.60 -24.48 -9.84
N VAL A 941 -6.07 -24.55 -8.61
CA VAL A 941 -7.19 -25.38 -8.22
C VAL A 941 -8.15 -24.57 -7.36
N SER A 942 -9.46 -24.60 -7.70
CA SER A 942 -10.44 -23.74 -7.05
C SER A 942 -11.84 -24.36 -7.08
N HIS A 943 -12.70 -23.98 -6.13
CA HIS A 943 -14.14 -24.25 -6.20
C HIS A 943 -14.90 -23.16 -6.98
N TYR A 944 -14.24 -22.06 -7.36
CA TYR A 944 -14.82 -20.97 -8.13
C TYR A 944 -14.31 -21.00 -9.55
N SER A 945 -15.21 -20.79 -10.52
CA SER A 945 -14.79 -20.66 -11.92
C SER A 945 -14.21 -19.26 -12.18
N ALA A 946 -13.35 -19.15 -13.22
CA ALA A 946 -12.84 -17.84 -13.64
C ALA A 946 -13.98 -16.90 -14.08
N GLU A 947 -15.05 -17.46 -14.62
CA GLU A 947 -16.25 -16.73 -15.01
C GLU A 947 -17.01 -16.15 -13.79
N GLU A 948 -17.09 -16.92 -12.69
CA GLU A 948 -17.70 -16.49 -11.43
C GLU A 948 -16.85 -15.40 -10.77
N LEU A 949 -15.52 -15.62 -10.63
CA LEU A 949 -14.59 -14.62 -10.13
C LEU A 949 -14.64 -13.31 -10.94
N THR A 950 -14.80 -13.41 -12.28
CA THR A 950 -14.88 -12.22 -13.16
C THR A 950 -16.16 -11.41 -12.92
N LYS A 951 -17.27 -12.10 -12.60
CA LYS A 951 -18.60 -11.50 -12.52
C LYS A 951 -18.88 -10.87 -11.14
N ALA A 952 -18.40 -11.49 -10.07
CA ALA A 952 -18.64 -11.02 -8.72
C ALA A 952 -17.98 -9.66 -8.48
N ALA A 953 -18.71 -8.72 -7.88
CA ALA A 953 -18.18 -7.45 -7.45
C ALA A 953 -17.51 -7.59 -6.08
N HIS A 954 -18.01 -8.49 -5.23
CA HIS A 954 -17.50 -8.71 -3.89
C HIS A 954 -17.30 -10.20 -3.60
N ASN A 955 -16.37 -10.50 -2.72
CA ASN A 955 -16.06 -11.87 -2.30
C ASN A 955 -17.28 -12.61 -1.71
N TYR A 956 -18.13 -11.92 -0.94
CA TYR A 956 -19.34 -12.49 -0.34
C TYR A 956 -20.47 -12.79 -1.35
N GLU A 957 -20.34 -12.39 -2.60
CA GLU A 957 -21.24 -12.74 -3.71
C GLU A 957 -20.84 -14.04 -4.38
N LEU A 958 -19.61 -14.54 -4.13
CA LEU A 958 -19.13 -15.77 -4.77
C LEU A 958 -19.95 -16.96 -4.34
N THR A 959 -20.35 -17.72 -5.33
CA THR A 959 -21.08 -18.99 -5.15
C THR A 959 -20.18 -20.16 -5.53
N ASP A 960 -20.01 -21.12 -4.62
CA ASP A 960 -19.30 -22.36 -4.89
C ASP A 960 -19.94 -23.08 -6.07
N SER A 961 -19.13 -23.46 -7.07
CA SER A 961 -19.61 -24.14 -8.30
C SER A 961 -20.13 -25.54 -8.07
N GLY A 962 -19.93 -26.12 -6.88
CA GLY A 962 -20.18 -27.52 -6.58
C GLY A 962 -19.21 -28.48 -7.26
N ASN A 963 -18.08 -27.98 -7.74
CA ASN A 963 -17.03 -28.73 -8.44
C ASN A 963 -15.64 -28.30 -7.94
N THR A 964 -14.63 -29.11 -8.25
CA THR A 964 -13.22 -28.72 -8.17
C THR A 964 -12.70 -28.50 -9.58
N ILE A 965 -12.17 -27.28 -9.83
CA ILE A 965 -11.69 -26.85 -11.14
C ILE A 965 -10.16 -26.85 -11.09
N LEU A 966 -9.54 -27.74 -11.85
CA LEU A 966 -8.08 -27.83 -12.00
C LEU A 966 -7.66 -27.23 -13.32
N CYS A 967 -6.80 -26.21 -13.28
CA CYS A 967 -6.09 -25.69 -14.44
C CYS A 967 -4.62 -26.12 -14.39
N ILE A 968 -4.10 -26.56 -15.51
CA ILE A 968 -2.71 -26.97 -15.71
C ILE A 968 -2.17 -26.13 -16.86
N ASP A 969 -1.20 -25.25 -16.58
CA ASP A 969 -0.77 -24.21 -17.52
C ASP A 969 0.67 -24.40 -17.97
N ALA A 970 0.88 -24.33 -19.26
CA ALA A 970 2.21 -24.14 -19.86
C ALA A 970 2.81 -22.81 -19.42
N ALA A 971 1.93 -21.78 -19.28
CA ALA A 971 2.29 -20.49 -18.76
C ALA A 971 1.08 -19.74 -18.19
N MET A 972 1.31 -18.99 -17.10
CA MET A 972 0.43 -17.97 -16.58
C MET A 972 1.11 -16.61 -16.77
N GLY A 973 0.41 -15.63 -17.31
CA GLY A 973 0.91 -14.26 -17.45
C GLY A 973 1.26 -13.66 -16.09
N GLY A 974 2.25 -12.80 -16.04
CA GLY A 974 2.61 -12.07 -14.82
C GLY A 974 1.45 -11.24 -14.27
N ILE A 975 1.58 -10.81 -13.02
CA ILE A 975 0.62 -9.95 -12.33
C ILE A 975 0.91 -8.47 -12.61
N GLY A 976 2.19 -8.06 -12.51
CA GLY A 976 2.59 -6.67 -12.70
C GLY A 976 2.03 -5.72 -11.62
N SER A 977 1.95 -4.44 -12.01
CA SER A 977 1.40 -3.36 -11.18
C SER A 977 0.64 -2.33 -12.04
N ASN A 978 0.05 -2.75 -13.15
CA ASN A 978 -0.51 -1.85 -14.19
C ASN A 978 -1.98 -1.44 -13.91
N SER A 979 -2.43 -1.49 -12.69
CA SER A 979 -3.63 -0.75 -12.27
C SER A 979 -3.38 0.76 -12.29
N CYS A 980 -2.17 1.19 -11.88
CA CYS A 980 -1.64 2.55 -12.00
C CYS A 980 -0.20 2.58 -12.50
N GLY A 981 0.57 1.50 -12.35
CA GLY A 981 1.98 1.39 -12.71
C GLY A 981 2.25 1.11 -14.20
N PRO A 982 3.51 0.79 -14.56
CA PRO A 982 3.92 0.50 -15.93
C PRO A 982 3.32 -0.81 -16.44
N GLU A 983 3.29 -0.95 -17.76
CA GLU A 983 2.91 -2.21 -18.40
C GLU A 983 3.78 -3.38 -17.92
N LEU A 984 3.16 -4.57 -17.85
CA LEU A 984 3.85 -5.82 -17.52
C LEU A 984 5.15 -5.98 -18.34
N LYS A 985 6.24 -6.37 -17.67
CA LYS A 985 7.54 -6.57 -18.34
C LYS A 985 7.44 -7.63 -19.42
N GLU A 986 8.17 -7.41 -20.51
CA GLU A 986 8.22 -8.27 -21.68
C GLU A 986 8.49 -9.75 -21.33
N ALA A 987 9.37 -10.00 -20.38
CA ALA A 987 9.75 -11.34 -19.94
C ALA A 987 8.62 -12.14 -19.27
N TYR A 988 7.55 -11.47 -18.83
CA TYR A 988 6.43 -12.05 -18.10
C TYR A 988 5.16 -12.14 -18.93
N ARG A 989 5.24 -11.72 -20.21
CA ARG A 989 4.13 -11.74 -21.16
C ARG A 989 4.09 -13.05 -21.92
N ILE A 990 2.89 -13.60 -22.11
CA ILE A 990 2.68 -14.74 -23.00
C ILE A 990 2.37 -14.20 -24.40
N LYS A 991 3.33 -14.29 -25.30
CA LYS A 991 3.23 -13.80 -26.66
C LYS A 991 4.02 -14.68 -27.64
N PRO A 992 3.66 -14.64 -28.92
CA PRO A 992 4.41 -15.36 -29.95
C PRO A 992 5.75 -14.67 -30.27
N ASP A 993 6.67 -15.46 -30.79
CA ASP A 993 7.86 -14.95 -31.46
C ASP A 993 7.51 -14.32 -32.83
N ALA A 994 8.50 -13.80 -33.54
CA ALA A 994 8.28 -13.18 -34.85
C ALA A 994 7.75 -14.16 -35.93
N LYS A 995 7.76 -15.46 -35.69
CA LYS A 995 7.22 -16.49 -36.58
C LYS A 995 5.82 -16.95 -36.17
N GLY A 996 5.33 -16.47 -35.05
CA GLY A 996 4.06 -16.85 -34.49
C GLY A 996 4.10 -17.99 -33.48
N HIS A 997 5.28 -18.54 -33.14
CA HIS A 997 5.38 -19.62 -32.15
C HIS A 997 5.36 -19.07 -30.73
N ILE A 998 4.53 -19.66 -29.87
CA ILE A 998 4.56 -19.36 -28.42
C ILE A 998 5.65 -20.24 -27.77
N PRO A 999 6.63 -19.66 -27.03
CA PRO A 999 7.76 -20.42 -26.50
C PRO A 999 7.43 -21.29 -25.27
N HIS A 1000 6.16 -21.37 -24.90
CA HIS A 1000 5.66 -22.12 -23.75
C HIS A 1000 4.96 -23.39 -24.24
N GLU A 1001 5.43 -24.56 -23.78
CA GLU A 1001 4.87 -25.86 -24.10
C GLU A 1001 4.44 -26.56 -22.81
N LEU A 1002 3.39 -27.37 -22.88
CA LEU A 1002 2.97 -28.25 -21.79
C LEU A 1002 3.44 -29.68 -22.09
N ASP A 1003 4.08 -30.33 -21.13
CA ASP A 1003 4.49 -31.74 -21.19
C ASP A 1003 4.19 -32.36 -19.82
N VAL A 1004 3.01 -32.95 -19.68
CA VAL A 1004 2.57 -33.50 -18.39
C VAL A 1004 2.04 -34.92 -18.54
N ARG A 1005 2.19 -35.70 -17.48
CA ARG A 1005 1.54 -36.99 -17.31
C ARG A 1005 0.42 -36.86 -16.29
N VAL A 1006 -0.76 -37.34 -16.67
CA VAL A 1006 -1.92 -37.40 -15.79
C VAL A 1006 -2.26 -38.87 -15.52
N LYS A 1007 -2.37 -39.21 -14.23
CA LYS A 1007 -2.78 -40.54 -13.77
C LYS A 1007 -4.09 -40.44 -13.00
N PHE A 1008 -4.98 -41.37 -13.25
CA PHE A 1008 -6.28 -41.49 -12.57
C PHE A 1008 -6.26 -42.78 -11.76
N ASN A 1009 -6.38 -42.69 -10.42
CA ASN A 1009 -6.30 -43.85 -9.50
C ASN A 1009 -7.56 -44.03 -8.68
#